data_a51c7956766510f47ac39af5460bfb51
#
_entry.id   a51c7956766510f47ac39af5460bfb51
#
_cell.length_a   1.000
_cell.length_b   1.000
_cell.length_c   1.000
_cell.angle_alpha   90.00
_cell.angle_beta   90.00
_cell.angle_gamma   90.00
#
_symmetry.space_group_name_H-M   'P 1'
#
loop_
_entity.id
_entity.type
_entity.pdbx_description
1 polymer ?
#
loop_
_entity_poly.entity_id
_entity_poly.type
_entity_poly.pdbx_seq_one_letter_code
_entity_poly.pdbx_strand_id
1 'polypeptide(L)'
;MIAMSACQEQINFPAPTITLVGICPSQTSTTGCVNSIAAGSAQSYLTVRGTNLIQETQVGFSLAPGGAPQGLALNQYISTNELIATLPASLLANPNTLYITVTTQQPGGGTFPPQNQPPPAFTIFTITPVASPVPVVTSLNPSTAFAGAPGLLLNLTGRNFVEQSTVFVNNANRQSTFLNSTSLDVDLDSSDLLTPGPVSIRVVNPLPQGGGSTPVSLNVLMAVPTITSVAPTSALAGATAASLSITGTGFLNQYSSVQLNGSSQAVTTTIGGSTSATAALTAGDLLSAGVNQITVMNKPPGGGISNIVTYSINPTHLLGLPVLVDLAADGSQAINGICGGAVNCASGALGLTTTTSGPSSSSSGQFVAFASVSAKLVLTDLNTNPDVYVRNTCLSLASCVPVTAVVSSDPNGNAANGPSSEPTVDSAGTHAAFTSLATNLVSTVPVQTGTSQVYWRPVCMPAATSPCVITPSSNFDTQLVSISADGQTAGNGASYNPVISPDGEYVAFVSLATNLVSNITADGHTPQVYIRNTCDISTIVTVAPTNTCVPTTYLVSTPDGVTFGNGASSNPSISEEGLFVSFTSAATNLGSTAPNPSGLAEVFERGTCITTITSTTNTCVSVTTLISTPDGTTPADGPSGQSTLSACGSVTTTVSTACNSTTAANGRFVAFASTATNLVAGIGSSQPQQIYVRDTCLGVTIVVAQCTPSTTLVSTPDGVTPANGLSEHPSANASGQFIAFASLASNLGGTVNGVENVFVRNTCLGVIPSCTTGVVLASISSGTGASPANGGSLVPSISGDGHTVSFLSTASNLVARDTNGLEDIFLGTTTF
;
A
#
# COMPACT_ATOMS: atom_id res chain seq x y z
N MET A 1 -76.91 -106.06 32.58
CA MET A 1 -76.08 -105.35 31.64
C MET A 1 -74.82 -105.02 32.33
N ILE A 2 -73.78 -105.74 32.03
CA ILE A 2 -72.46 -105.63 32.61
C ILE A 2 -71.68 -104.51 31.84
N ALA A 3 -71.32 -103.46 32.52
CA ALA A 3 -70.41 -102.46 32.00
C ALA A 3 -68.95 -102.88 32.23
N MET A 4 -68.25 -103.18 31.11
CA MET A 4 -66.78 -103.40 31.17
C MET A 4 -66.09 -102.06 31.30
N SER A 5 -65.48 -101.83 32.48
CA SER A 5 -64.52 -100.77 32.66
C SER A 5 -63.21 -101.18 32.04
N ALA A 6 -62.77 -100.51 30.88
CA ALA A 6 -61.42 -100.68 30.39
C ALA A 6 -60.45 -99.85 31.22
N CYS A 7 -59.62 -100.47 31.98
CA CYS A 7 -58.39 -99.86 32.54
C CYS A 7 -57.45 -99.43 31.44
N GLN A 8 -57.38 -98.18 31.17
CA GLN A 8 -56.25 -97.61 30.36
C GLN A 8 -55.04 -97.43 31.29
N GLU A 9 -54.03 -98.26 31.08
CA GLU A 9 -52.74 -98.10 31.72
C GLU A 9 -52.13 -96.79 31.29
N GLN A 10 -52.04 -95.82 32.21
CA GLN A 10 -51.41 -94.58 31.93
C GLN A 10 -49.85 -94.76 31.89
N ILE A 11 -49.30 -94.82 30.68
CA ILE A 11 -47.84 -94.92 30.49
C ILE A 11 -47.26 -93.52 31.00
N ASN A 12 -46.65 -93.63 32.19
CA ASN A 12 -46.03 -92.50 32.83
C ASN A 12 -44.54 -92.46 32.43
N PHE A 13 -44.18 -91.54 31.47
CA PHE A 13 -42.77 -91.37 31.13
C PHE A 13 -42.06 -90.58 32.26
N PRO A 14 -40.90 -91.03 32.75
CA PRO A 14 -40.09 -90.24 33.72
C PRO A 14 -39.63 -88.98 33.09
N ALA A 15 -39.54 -87.88 33.86
CA ALA A 15 -39.10 -86.57 33.42
C ALA A 15 -37.70 -86.60 32.76
N PRO A 16 -37.57 -86.01 31.64
CA PRO A 16 -36.28 -85.86 31.01
C PRO A 16 -35.35 -84.95 31.81
N THR A 17 -34.09 -85.28 31.87
CA THR A 17 -33.03 -84.41 32.45
C THR A 17 -31.98 -84.03 31.45
N ILE A 18 -31.33 -82.92 31.64
CA ILE A 18 -30.16 -82.56 30.83
C ILE A 18 -28.90 -82.69 31.71
N THR A 19 -27.87 -83.32 31.15
CA THR A 19 -26.56 -83.48 31.77
C THR A 19 -25.47 -82.73 31.01
N LEU A 20 -25.66 -82.45 29.71
CA LEU A 20 -24.72 -81.79 28.85
C LEU A 20 -25.48 -81.13 27.68
N VAL A 21 -25.07 -79.92 27.33
CA VAL A 21 -25.49 -79.25 26.08
C VAL A 21 -24.20 -78.70 25.45
N GLY A 22 -24.03 -78.92 24.17
CA GLY A 22 -22.86 -78.39 23.49
C GLY A 22 -22.80 -78.72 21.99
N ILE A 23 -21.88 -78.13 21.30
CA ILE A 23 -21.49 -78.44 19.90
C ILE A 23 -20.34 -79.49 20.02
N CYS A 24 -20.58 -80.73 19.61
CA CYS A 24 -19.59 -81.77 19.76
C CYS A 24 -18.88 -82.05 18.43
N PRO A 25 -17.58 -82.44 18.45
CA PRO A 25 -16.81 -82.70 17.20
C PRO A 25 -17.36 -83.87 16.31
N SER A 26 -18.07 -84.78 16.92
CA SER A 26 -18.80 -85.81 16.23
C SER A 26 -19.95 -86.33 17.08
N GLN A 27 -20.95 -86.99 16.47
CA GLN A 27 -22.12 -87.56 17.12
C GLN A 27 -21.77 -88.68 18.17
N THR A 28 -20.59 -89.22 18.07
CA THR A 28 -20.13 -90.32 19.01
C THR A 28 -19.13 -89.78 20.08
N SER A 29 -18.78 -88.54 19.99
CA SER A 29 -17.83 -87.94 20.91
C SER A 29 -18.43 -87.68 22.28
N THR A 30 -17.84 -88.21 23.36
CA THR A 30 -18.20 -87.95 24.72
C THR A 30 -17.35 -86.83 25.35
N THR A 31 -16.32 -86.46 24.70
CA THR A 31 -15.33 -85.39 25.14
C THR A 31 -15.16 -84.32 24.05
N GLY A 32 -14.79 -83.15 24.43
CA GLY A 32 -14.55 -82.03 23.51
C GLY A 32 -15.78 -81.24 23.02
N CYS A 33 -16.98 -81.51 23.62
CA CYS A 33 -18.14 -80.67 23.34
C CYS A 33 -17.94 -79.30 23.94
N VAL A 34 -18.20 -78.25 23.20
CA VAL A 34 -18.17 -76.85 23.68
C VAL A 34 -19.56 -76.32 23.90
N ASN A 35 -19.78 -75.69 25.02
CA ASN A 35 -21.08 -75.08 25.38
C ASN A 35 -21.20 -73.60 24.93
N SER A 36 -20.42 -73.24 23.92
CA SER A 36 -20.45 -71.91 23.33
C SER A 36 -20.12 -71.94 21.82
N ILE A 37 -20.61 -70.92 21.12
CA ILE A 37 -20.33 -70.68 19.70
C ILE A 37 -20.16 -69.17 19.50
N ALA A 38 -19.34 -68.75 18.51
CA ALA A 38 -19.22 -67.37 18.16
C ALA A 38 -20.49 -66.80 17.49
N ALA A 39 -20.84 -65.58 17.83
CA ALA A 39 -21.94 -64.87 17.14
C ALA A 39 -21.64 -64.74 15.65
N GLY A 40 -22.67 -64.75 14.79
CA GLY A 40 -22.50 -64.73 13.34
C GLY A 40 -22.14 -66.12 12.74
N SER A 41 -22.05 -67.17 13.56
CA SER A 41 -21.84 -68.53 13.07
C SER A 41 -22.98 -68.97 12.20
N ALA A 42 -22.70 -69.79 11.20
CA ALA A 42 -23.71 -70.47 10.40
C ALA A 42 -24.55 -71.40 11.25
N GLN A 43 -25.69 -71.84 10.71
CA GLN A 43 -26.51 -72.86 11.34
C GLN A 43 -25.65 -74.00 11.91
N SER A 44 -25.90 -74.34 13.21
CA SER A 44 -25.12 -75.35 13.94
C SER A 44 -26.04 -76.34 14.61
N TYR A 45 -25.48 -77.53 14.97
CA TYR A 45 -26.20 -78.60 15.63
C TYR A 45 -25.82 -78.67 17.09
N LEU A 46 -26.83 -78.58 17.95
CA LEU A 46 -26.70 -78.66 19.41
C LEU A 46 -26.93 -80.12 19.86
N THR A 47 -25.93 -80.72 20.39
CA THR A 47 -26.04 -82.02 21.08
C THR A 47 -26.54 -81.84 22.48
N VAL A 48 -27.65 -82.42 22.82
CA VAL A 48 -28.28 -82.40 24.14
C VAL A 48 -28.20 -83.85 24.65
N ARG A 49 -27.49 -84.02 25.83
CA ARG A 49 -27.42 -85.27 26.55
C ARG A 49 -28.07 -85.25 27.85
N GLY A 50 -28.68 -86.34 28.26
CA GLY A 50 -29.48 -86.48 29.46
C GLY A 50 -29.95 -87.89 29.79
N THR A 51 -31.05 -88.01 30.52
CA THR A 51 -31.72 -89.26 30.81
C THR A 51 -33.20 -89.14 30.48
N ASN A 52 -33.82 -90.27 30.15
CA ASN A 52 -35.25 -90.35 29.84
C ASN A 52 -35.67 -89.57 28.62
N LEU A 53 -34.74 -89.39 27.64
CA LEU A 53 -35.05 -88.73 26.40
C LEU A 53 -35.75 -89.68 25.50
N ILE A 54 -36.89 -89.31 24.89
CA ILE A 54 -37.65 -90.16 23.90
C ILE A 54 -37.82 -89.41 22.61
N GLN A 55 -38.33 -89.99 21.59
CA GLN A 55 -38.44 -89.43 20.26
C GLN A 55 -39.37 -88.18 20.25
N GLU A 56 -40.28 -88.04 21.14
CA GLU A 56 -41.22 -86.95 21.36
C GLU A 56 -40.68 -85.87 22.32
N THR A 57 -39.47 -86.06 22.83
CA THR A 57 -38.80 -85.00 23.63
C THR A 57 -38.47 -83.78 22.78
N GLN A 58 -38.96 -82.64 23.18
CA GLN A 58 -38.68 -81.37 22.55
C GLN A 58 -37.50 -80.62 23.27
N VAL A 59 -36.65 -80.07 22.52
CA VAL A 59 -35.59 -79.16 23.00
C VAL A 59 -36.07 -77.73 22.86
N GLY A 60 -36.09 -76.99 23.95
CA GLY A 60 -36.44 -75.52 23.94
C GLY A 60 -35.31 -74.70 24.46
N PHE A 61 -35.37 -73.39 24.16
CA PHE A 61 -34.48 -72.37 24.73
C PHE A 61 -35.26 -71.15 25.22
N SER A 62 -34.71 -70.50 26.19
CA SER A 62 -35.21 -69.17 26.65
C SER A 62 -34.01 -68.21 26.76
N LEU A 63 -34.28 -66.91 26.73
CA LEU A 63 -33.27 -65.84 26.86
C LEU A 63 -33.06 -65.37 28.31
N ALA A 64 -33.84 -65.90 29.24
CA ALA A 64 -33.78 -65.66 30.67
C ALA A 64 -33.94 -66.93 31.47
N PRO A 65 -33.38 -67.07 32.66
CA PRO A 65 -33.55 -68.21 33.53
C PRO A 65 -35.07 -68.38 33.90
N GLY A 66 -35.62 -69.56 33.61
CA GLY A 66 -37.04 -69.81 33.85
C GLY A 66 -38.05 -69.14 32.91
N GLY A 67 -37.56 -68.51 31.84
CA GLY A 67 -38.44 -67.95 30.81
C GLY A 67 -39.18 -69.04 30.01
N ALA A 68 -40.27 -68.64 29.36
CA ALA A 68 -41.03 -69.57 28.49
C ALA A 68 -40.15 -70.11 27.37
N PRO A 69 -39.97 -71.38 27.24
CA PRO A 69 -39.10 -71.95 26.23
C PRO A 69 -39.70 -71.84 24.83
N GLN A 70 -38.85 -71.39 23.84
CA GLN A 70 -39.14 -71.51 22.44
C GLN A 70 -38.51 -72.78 21.85
N GLY A 71 -39.29 -73.51 21.08
CA GLY A 71 -38.84 -74.80 20.54
C GLY A 71 -37.73 -74.67 19.48
N LEU A 72 -36.68 -75.45 19.65
CA LEU A 72 -35.67 -75.69 18.59
C LEU A 72 -36.13 -76.86 17.68
N ALA A 73 -35.88 -76.73 16.40
CA ALA A 73 -36.16 -77.84 15.52
C ALA A 73 -35.30 -79.05 15.90
N LEU A 74 -35.94 -80.18 16.22
CA LEU A 74 -35.28 -81.46 16.48
C LEU A 74 -34.72 -82.01 15.14
N ASN A 75 -33.40 -82.24 15.08
CA ASN A 75 -32.77 -82.78 13.90
C ASN A 75 -32.71 -84.28 13.92
N GLN A 76 -32.40 -84.84 15.08
CA GLN A 76 -32.30 -86.27 15.22
C GLN A 76 -32.47 -86.72 16.65
N TYR A 77 -33.25 -87.79 16.84
CA TYR A 77 -33.25 -88.57 18.07
C TYR A 77 -32.21 -89.70 17.93
N ILE A 78 -31.23 -89.77 18.82
CA ILE A 78 -30.11 -90.73 18.77
C ILE A 78 -30.36 -91.87 19.72
N SER A 79 -30.75 -91.56 20.97
CA SER A 79 -30.99 -92.59 21.99
C SER A 79 -31.76 -91.98 23.20
N THR A 80 -32.12 -92.86 24.20
CA THR A 80 -32.72 -92.39 25.41
C THR A 80 -31.82 -91.41 26.20
N ASN A 81 -30.60 -91.19 25.76
CA ASN A 81 -29.63 -90.30 26.45
C ASN A 81 -29.07 -89.19 25.54
N GLU A 82 -29.51 -89.12 24.25
CA GLU A 82 -28.96 -88.08 23.36
C GLU A 82 -29.95 -87.67 22.29
N LEU A 83 -30.05 -86.34 22.04
CA LEU A 83 -30.82 -85.67 21.00
C LEU A 83 -29.92 -84.68 20.31
N ILE A 84 -30.21 -84.34 19.05
CA ILE A 84 -29.60 -83.31 18.29
C ILE A 84 -30.71 -82.28 17.88
N ALA A 85 -30.48 -81.02 18.27
CA ALA A 85 -31.36 -79.95 17.87
C ALA A 85 -30.61 -78.92 16.95
N THR A 86 -31.34 -78.21 16.14
CA THR A 86 -30.80 -77.24 15.22
C THR A 86 -30.78 -75.88 15.86
N LEU A 87 -29.63 -75.21 15.94
CA LEU A 87 -29.47 -73.82 16.23
C LEU A 87 -29.48 -73.02 14.90
N PRO A 88 -30.55 -72.30 14.57
CA PRO A 88 -30.62 -71.57 13.32
C PRO A 88 -29.65 -70.36 13.33
N ALA A 89 -29.13 -69.99 12.16
CA ALA A 89 -28.23 -68.85 12.02
C ALA A 89 -28.81 -67.53 12.58
N SER A 90 -30.13 -67.35 12.48
CA SER A 90 -30.79 -66.16 13.05
C SER A 90 -30.71 -66.08 14.60
N LEU A 91 -30.67 -67.24 15.28
CA LEU A 91 -30.50 -67.31 16.75
C LEU A 91 -29.03 -67.04 17.10
N LEU A 92 -28.09 -67.39 16.23
CA LEU A 92 -26.66 -67.21 16.40
C LEU A 92 -26.14 -65.84 15.94
N ALA A 93 -27.01 -64.99 15.41
CA ALA A 93 -26.59 -63.71 14.83
C ALA A 93 -25.93 -62.74 15.85
N ASN A 94 -26.43 -62.72 17.07
CA ASN A 94 -25.96 -61.82 18.12
C ASN A 94 -25.50 -62.57 19.38
N PRO A 95 -24.51 -62.04 20.13
CA PRO A 95 -24.09 -62.62 21.41
C PRO A 95 -25.29 -62.71 22.38
N ASN A 96 -25.43 -63.89 22.97
CA ASN A 96 -26.54 -64.13 23.94
C ASN A 96 -26.22 -65.37 24.80
N THR A 97 -27.00 -65.55 25.87
CA THR A 97 -26.99 -66.74 26.69
C THR A 97 -28.33 -67.44 26.53
N LEU A 98 -28.25 -68.67 26.06
CA LEU A 98 -29.43 -69.53 25.87
C LEU A 98 -29.55 -70.48 27.08
N TYR A 99 -30.71 -70.50 27.65
CA TYR A 99 -31.11 -71.45 28.74
C TYR A 99 -31.84 -72.57 28.08
N ILE A 100 -31.19 -73.73 27.86
CA ILE A 100 -31.67 -74.89 27.12
C ILE A 100 -32.42 -75.80 28.07
N THR A 101 -33.64 -76.14 27.69
CA THR A 101 -34.52 -77.05 28.40
C THR A 101 -34.98 -78.18 27.52
N VAL A 102 -35.36 -79.28 28.14
CA VAL A 102 -36.03 -80.46 27.46
C VAL A 102 -37.38 -80.67 28.07
N THR A 103 -38.38 -80.96 27.24
CA THR A 103 -39.73 -81.29 27.66
C THR A 103 -40.25 -82.50 26.85
N THR A 104 -40.98 -83.41 27.48
CA THR A 104 -41.63 -84.51 26.79
C THR A 104 -43.11 -84.37 26.89
N GLN A 105 -43.83 -84.42 25.78
CA GLN A 105 -45.29 -84.42 25.74
C GLN A 105 -45.82 -85.80 26.14
N GLN A 106 -46.85 -85.80 27.05
CA GLN A 106 -47.45 -87.07 27.38
C GLN A 106 -48.52 -87.48 26.36
N PRO A 107 -48.76 -88.80 26.14
CA PRO A 107 -49.86 -89.23 25.32
C PRO A 107 -51.16 -88.72 26.01
N GLY A 108 -51.91 -87.83 25.38
CA GLY A 108 -53.15 -87.27 25.92
C GLY A 108 -53.14 -85.75 26.01
N GLY A 109 -52.03 -85.04 25.51
CA GLY A 109 -52.02 -83.60 25.32
C GLY A 109 -51.51 -82.81 26.47
N GLY A 110 -50.90 -83.39 27.50
CA GLY A 110 -50.21 -82.66 28.60
C GLY A 110 -48.68 -82.54 28.33
N THR A 111 -48.13 -81.46 28.80
CA THR A 111 -46.65 -81.22 28.74
C THR A 111 -46.00 -81.71 30.01
N PHE A 112 -44.87 -82.29 29.99
CA PHE A 112 -44.12 -82.68 31.21
C PHE A 112 -42.94 -81.71 31.38
N PRO A 113 -42.79 -81.13 32.58
CA PRO A 113 -43.45 -81.44 33.87
C PRO A 113 -44.88 -80.82 33.90
N PRO A 114 -45.82 -81.43 34.78
CA PRO A 114 -47.13 -80.86 35.05
C PRO A 114 -47.05 -79.49 35.67
N GLN A 115 -48.06 -78.61 35.51
CA GLN A 115 -48.04 -77.20 35.87
C GLN A 115 -47.68 -76.83 37.31
N ASN A 116 -47.50 -77.79 38.21
CA ASN A 116 -47.18 -77.55 39.64
C ASN A 116 -45.81 -78.15 40.06
N GLN A 117 -44.88 -78.47 39.12
CA GLN A 117 -43.51 -78.86 39.48
C GLN A 117 -42.55 -77.67 39.27
N PRO A 118 -41.38 -77.68 39.94
CA PRO A 118 -40.36 -76.64 39.71
C PRO A 118 -39.99 -76.55 38.26
N PRO A 119 -39.65 -75.37 37.74
CA PRO A 119 -39.32 -75.19 36.32
C PRO A 119 -38.22 -76.18 35.92
N PRO A 120 -38.25 -76.71 34.67
CA PRO A 120 -37.29 -77.70 34.20
C PRO A 120 -35.90 -77.21 34.35
N ALA A 121 -35.01 -78.12 34.83
CA ALA A 121 -33.59 -77.79 34.90
C ALA A 121 -33.12 -77.38 33.54
N PHE A 122 -32.43 -76.25 33.49
CA PHE A 122 -31.81 -75.76 32.25
C PHE A 122 -30.27 -75.87 32.28
N THR A 123 -29.68 -75.97 31.09
CA THR A 123 -28.26 -75.92 30.92
C THR A 123 -27.91 -74.68 30.04
N ILE A 124 -26.85 -74.00 30.35
CA ILE A 124 -26.45 -72.75 29.67
C ILE A 124 -25.63 -73.10 28.40
N PHE A 125 -26.04 -72.48 27.29
CA PHE A 125 -25.27 -72.41 26.08
C PHE A 125 -25.02 -70.94 25.69
N THR A 126 -23.76 -70.55 25.45
CA THR A 126 -23.41 -69.13 25.27
C THR A 126 -23.05 -68.87 23.80
N ILE A 127 -23.66 -67.83 23.23
CA ILE A 127 -23.22 -67.24 21.95
C ILE A 127 -22.27 -66.12 22.34
N THR A 128 -20.95 -66.36 22.07
CA THR A 128 -19.91 -65.40 22.45
C THR A 128 -19.73 -64.32 21.39
N PRO A 129 -19.47 -63.07 21.78
CA PRO A 129 -19.13 -62.06 20.80
C PRO A 129 -17.90 -62.43 20.04
N VAL A 130 -17.87 -62.06 18.72
CA VAL A 130 -16.69 -62.25 17.87
C VAL A 130 -15.59 -61.28 18.38
N ALA A 131 -14.41 -61.82 18.57
CA ALA A 131 -13.27 -61.02 19.00
C ALA A 131 -12.92 -59.94 17.93
N SER A 132 -13.01 -58.69 18.29
CA SER A 132 -12.61 -57.60 17.42
C SER A 132 -11.08 -57.45 17.50
N PRO A 133 -10.37 -57.37 16.35
CA PRO A 133 -8.94 -57.07 16.39
C PRO A 133 -8.67 -55.63 16.89
N VAL A 134 -7.46 -55.37 17.47
CA VAL A 134 -7.07 -54.01 17.85
C VAL A 134 -6.87 -53.18 16.56
N PRO A 135 -7.55 -52.04 16.40
CA PRO A 135 -7.41 -51.21 15.21
C PRO A 135 -6.08 -50.48 15.21
N VAL A 136 -5.58 -50.19 13.98
CA VAL A 136 -4.36 -49.40 13.77
C VAL A 136 -4.65 -48.37 12.71
N VAL A 137 -4.41 -47.10 13.04
CA VAL A 137 -4.43 -45.99 12.09
C VAL A 137 -3.03 -45.75 11.57
N THR A 138 -2.84 -45.72 10.25
CA THR A 138 -1.51 -45.54 9.62
C THR A 138 -1.34 -44.14 9.02
N SER A 139 -2.43 -43.54 8.50
CA SER A 139 -2.41 -42.18 7.92
C SER A 139 -3.78 -41.54 7.96
N LEU A 140 -3.74 -40.21 7.86
CA LEU A 140 -4.88 -39.32 7.77
C LEU A 140 -4.87 -38.59 6.41
N ASN A 141 -6.01 -38.45 5.78
CA ASN A 141 -6.16 -37.70 4.56
C ASN A 141 -7.39 -36.77 4.62
N PRO A 142 -7.19 -35.43 4.64
CA PRO A 142 -5.89 -34.73 4.65
C PRO A 142 -5.13 -34.91 5.98
N SER A 143 -3.81 -34.75 5.98
CA SER A 143 -2.97 -34.83 7.19
C SER A 143 -2.88 -33.51 7.95
N THR A 144 -3.41 -32.42 7.33
CA THR A 144 -3.46 -31.05 7.89
C THR A 144 -4.84 -30.45 7.66
N ALA A 145 -5.24 -29.53 8.53
CA ALA A 145 -6.42 -28.71 8.39
C ALA A 145 -6.09 -27.24 8.73
N PHE A 146 -6.97 -26.30 8.41
CA PHE A 146 -6.80 -24.90 8.82
C PHE A 146 -7.68 -24.57 10.00
N ALA A 147 -7.14 -23.81 10.94
CA ALA A 147 -7.87 -23.30 12.09
C ALA A 147 -9.02 -22.39 11.66
N GLY A 148 -10.19 -22.57 12.29
CA GLY A 148 -11.40 -21.82 11.94
C GLY A 148 -12.16 -22.37 10.73
N ALA A 149 -11.77 -23.51 10.18
CA ALA A 149 -12.54 -24.18 9.12
C ALA A 149 -13.93 -24.61 9.61
N PRO A 150 -14.98 -24.59 8.77
CA PRO A 150 -16.36 -24.90 9.19
C PRO A 150 -16.57 -26.36 9.55
N GLY A 151 -15.69 -27.24 9.14
CA GLY A 151 -15.68 -28.68 9.35
C GLY A 151 -14.75 -29.35 8.35
N LEU A 152 -14.53 -30.68 8.51
CA LEU A 152 -13.65 -31.45 7.64
C LEU A 152 -14.07 -32.91 7.61
N LEU A 153 -14.31 -33.45 6.42
CA LEU A 153 -14.36 -34.92 6.22
C LEU A 153 -12.93 -35.45 6.18
N LEU A 154 -12.59 -36.28 7.15
CA LEU A 154 -11.28 -36.87 7.31
C LEU A 154 -11.32 -38.38 7.03
N ASN A 155 -10.56 -38.84 6.05
CA ASN A 155 -10.37 -40.26 5.79
C ASN A 155 -9.22 -40.82 6.61
N LEU A 156 -9.50 -41.87 7.37
CA LEU A 156 -8.53 -42.63 8.14
C LEU A 156 -8.17 -43.89 7.39
N THR A 157 -6.91 -44.05 7.02
CA THR A 157 -6.37 -45.29 6.47
C THR A 157 -5.67 -46.08 7.55
N GLY A 158 -5.90 -47.42 7.55
CA GLY A 158 -5.32 -48.25 8.59
C GLY A 158 -5.52 -49.77 8.33
N ARG A 159 -5.75 -50.51 9.41
CA ARG A 159 -6.13 -51.93 9.36
C ARG A 159 -6.93 -52.32 10.59
N ASN A 160 -7.60 -53.46 10.47
CA ASN A 160 -8.43 -54.04 11.53
C ASN A 160 -9.65 -53.19 11.93
N PHE A 161 -10.14 -52.32 11.04
CA PHE A 161 -11.40 -51.63 11.29
C PHE A 161 -12.58 -52.64 11.13
N VAL A 162 -13.61 -52.43 11.94
CA VAL A 162 -14.85 -53.22 11.92
C VAL A 162 -16.06 -52.27 11.76
N GLU A 163 -17.20 -52.77 11.33
CA GLU A 163 -18.39 -51.94 11.10
C GLU A 163 -18.83 -51.12 12.34
N GLN A 164 -18.55 -51.67 13.53
CA GLN A 164 -18.84 -51.00 14.81
C GLN A 164 -17.66 -50.15 15.35
N SER A 165 -16.62 -49.93 14.56
CA SER A 165 -15.52 -49.04 14.95
C SER A 165 -16.03 -47.65 15.22
N THR A 166 -15.58 -47.04 16.31
CA THR A 166 -15.89 -45.66 16.68
C THR A 166 -14.65 -44.80 16.62
N VAL A 167 -14.77 -43.54 16.14
CA VAL A 167 -13.65 -42.60 16.06
C VAL A 167 -13.77 -41.57 17.19
N PHE A 168 -12.67 -41.36 17.89
CA PHE A 168 -12.55 -40.35 18.94
C PHE A 168 -11.60 -39.25 18.49
N VAL A 169 -12.05 -38.00 18.60
CA VAL A 169 -11.31 -36.77 18.31
C VAL A 169 -11.13 -36.04 19.65
N ASN A 170 -9.91 -35.85 20.11
CA ASN A 170 -9.59 -35.31 21.45
C ASN A 170 -10.47 -35.95 22.56
N ASN A 171 -10.67 -37.27 22.52
CA ASN A 171 -11.50 -38.08 23.41
C ASN A 171 -13.04 -37.86 23.26
N ALA A 172 -13.49 -37.02 22.37
CA ALA A 172 -14.92 -36.92 22.03
C ALA A 172 -15.26 -37.88 20.88
N ASN A 173 -16.36 -38.62 21.01
CA ASN A 173 -16.87 -39.47 19.93
C ASN A 173 -17.37 -38.59 18.79
N ARG A 174 -17.00 -38.95 17.54
CA ARG A 174 -17.47 -38.30 16.31
C ARG A 174 -18.18 -39.31 15.42
N GLN A 175 -19.12 -38.81 14.63
CA GLN A 175 -19.80 -39.60 13.63
C GLN A 175 -18.79 -40.09 12.60
N SER A 176 -18.77 -41.42 12.37
CA SER A 176 -17.86 -42.03 11.41
C SER A 176 -18.60 -43.02 10.52
N THR A 177 -18.13 -43.18 9.31
CA THR A 177 -18.65 -44.11 8.32
C THR A 177 -17.62 -45.18 8.05
N PHE A 178 -17.99 -46.44 8.27
CA PHE A 178 -17.17 -47.59 7.94
C PHE A 178 -17.20 -47.83 6.42
N LEU A 179 -16.06 -47.77 5.76
CA LEU A 179 -15.93 -48.06 4.34
C LEU A 179 -15.50 -49.52 4.13
N ASN A 180 -14.46 -49.94 4.82
CA ASN A 180 -13.92 -51.28 4.82
C ASN A 180 -12.89 -51.49 5.96
N SER A 181 -12.31 -52.69 6.10
CA SER A 181 -11.37 -53.00 7.18
C SER A 181 -10.08 -52.17 7.18
N THR A 182 -9.85 -51.35 6.15
CA THR A 182 -8.65 -50.48 6.02
C THR A 182 -8.98 -49.00 5.90
N SER A 183 -10.26 -48.63 5.86
CA SER A 183 -10.66 -47.20 5.64
C SER A 183 -11.94 -46.84 6.43
N LEU A 184 -11.89 -45.71 7.10
CA LEU A 184 -13.01 -45.04 7.80
C LEU A 184 -13.05 -43.58 7.39
N ASP A 185 -14.24 -43.01 7.27
CA ASP A 185 -14.44 -41.58 7.17
C ASP A 185 -14.98 -41.06 8.49
N VAL A 186 -14.53 -39.89 8.91
CA VAL A 186 -15.06 -39.18 10.11
C VAL A 186 -15.30 -37.72 9.80
N ASP A 187 -16.43 -37.21 10.24
CA ASP A 187 -16.77 -35.81 10.15
C ASP A 187 -16.23 -35.06 11.38
N LEU A 188 -15.28 -34.15 11.15
CA LEU A 188 -14.80 -33.23 12.16
C LEU A 188 -15.70 -31.99 12.17
N ASP A 189 -16.13 -31.58 13.34
CA ASP A 189 -16.89 -30.35 13.54
C ASP A 189 -15.96 -29.14 13.51
N SER A 190 -16.51 -27.94 13.26
CA SER A 190 -15.78 -26.69 13.38
C SER A 190 -15.14 -26.48 14.75
N SER A 191 -15.75 -27.04 15.81
CA SER A 191 -15.21 -27.00 17.17
C SER A 191 -13.91 -27.79 17.36
N ASP A 192 -13.68 -28.82 16.53
CA ASP A 192 -12.42 -29.60 16.55
C ASP A 192 -11.28 -28.84 15.92
N LEU A 193 -11.57 -27.87 15.06
CA LEU A 193 -10.64 -27.10 14.26
C LEU A 193 -10.47 -25.64 14.73
N LEU A 194 -11.02 -25.26 15.89
CA LEU A 194 -10.96 -23.87 16.38
C LEU A 194 -9.55 -23.41 16.73
N THR A 195 -8.72 -24.30 17.24
CA THR A 195 -7.39 -23.94 17.77
C THR A 195 -6.28 -24.59 16.96
N PRO A 196 -5.26 -23.83 16.58
CA PRO A 196 -4.07 -24.39 15.92
C PRO A 196 -3.33 -25.37 16.84
N GLY A 197 -2.82 -26.44 16.27
CA GLY A 197 -2.07 -27.46 17.00
C GLY A 197 -2.48 -28.89 16.62
N PRO A 198 -1.93 -29.91 17.31
CA PRO A 198 -2.23 -31.30 17.04
C PRO A 198 -3.60 -31.70 17.62
N VAL A 199 -4.46 -32.24 16.78
CA VAL A 199 -5.74 -32.87 17.15
C VAL A 199 -5.56 -34.37 17.19
N SER A 200 -5.84 -35.01 18.34
CA SER A 200 -5.62 -36.45 18.56
C SER A 200 -6.78 -37.26 17.97
N ILE A 201 -6.50 -38.17 17.08
CA ILE A 201 -7.45 -39.08 16.43
C ILE A 201 -7.18 -40.50 16.86
N ARG A 202 -8.19 -41.21 17.36
CA ARG A 202 -8.11 -42.61 17.80
C ARG A 202 -9.34 -43.39 17.34
N VAL A 203 -9.13 -44.59 16.87
CA VAL A 203 -10.19 -45.56 16.53
C VAL A 203 -10.33 -46.57 17.66
N VAL A 204 -11.54 -46.94 18.02
CA VAL A 204 -11.84 -47.94 19.04
C VAL A 204 -12.78 -48.99 18.47
N ASN A 205 -12.34 -50.28 18.51
CA ASN A 205 -13.19 -51.41 18.20
C ASN A 205 -13.85 -51.95 19.48
N PRO A 206 -15.08 -52.50 19.38
CA PRO A 206 -15.78 -53.02 20.53
C PRO A 206 -15.09 -54.26 21.15
N LEU A 207 -15.39 -54.50 22.41
CA LEU A 207 -14.96 -55.71 23.09
C LEU A 207 -15.74 -56.96 22.57
N PRO A 208 -15.25 -58.19 22.71
CA PRO A 208 -14.02 -58.58 23.40
C PRO A 208 -12.78 -58.47 22.52
N GLN A 209 -11.64 -58.33 23.12
CA GLN A 209 -10.30 -58.13 22.53
C GLN A 209 -10.07 -56.83 21.77
N GLY A 210 -11.07 -56.17 21.24
CA GLY A 210 -10.95 -54.87 20.55
C GLY A 210 -10.11 -53.87 21.32
N GLY A 211 -10.57 -52.64 21.44
CA GLY A 211 -9.87 -51.58 22.15
C GLY A 211 -9.39 -50.46 21.21
N GLY A 212 -8.63 -49.53 21.76
CA GLY A 212 -8.22 -48.32 21.04
C GLY A 212 -6.91 -48.46 20.27
N SER A 213 -6.82 -47.84 19.12
CA SER A 213 -5.57 -47.62 18.40
C SER A 213 -4.64 -46.70 19.19
N THR A 214 -3.36 -46.68 18.86
CA THR A 214 -2.49 -45.55 19.18
C THR A 214 -3.04 -44.29 18.55
N PRO A 215 -3.06 -43.12 19.25
CA PRO A 215 -3.48 -41.85 18.69
C PRO A 215 -2.57 -41.41 17.54
N VAL A 216 -3.18 -40.82 16.50
CA VAL A 216 -2.50 -40.16 15.38
C VAL A 216 -2.91 -38.69 15.40
N SER A 217 -2.02 -37.80 15.04
CA SER A 217 -2.30 -36.35 15.09
C SER A 217 -2.66 -35.80 13.72
N LEU A 218 -3.79 -35.12 13.63
CA LEU A 218 -4.11 -34.17 12.56
C LEU A 218 -3.52 -32.81 12.96
N ASN A 219 -2.68 -32.21 12.10
CA ASN A 219 -2.09 -30.90 12.39
C ASN A 219 -3.02 -29.78 11.91
N VAL A 220 -3.60 -29.03 12.84
CA VAL A 220 -4.38 -27.83 12.54
C VAL A 220 -3.43 -26.64 12.46
N LEU A 221 -3.33 -26.04 11.28
CA LEU A 221 -2.41 -24.95 10.94
C LEU A 221 -3.15 -23.61 10.88
N MET A 222 -2.46 -22.54 11.18
CA MET A 222 -2.91 -21.20 10.82
C MET A 222 -2.80 -21.00 9.31
N ALA A 223 -3.81 -20.41 8.70
CA ALA A 223 -3.70 -19.89 7.34
C ALA A 223 -2.78 -18.66 7.31
N VAL A 224 -2.12 -18.41 6.19
CA VAL A 224 -1.47 -17.11 5.94
C VAL A 224 -2.60 -16.09 5.80
N PRO A 225 -2.61 -15.01 6.60
CA PRO A 225 -3.68 -14.02 6.52
C PRO A 225 -3.55 -13.17 5.26
N THR A 226 -4.65 -12.57 4.82
CA THR A 226 -4.65 -11.55 3.76
C THR A 226 -5.38 -10.32 4.22
N ILE A 227 -4.94 -9.13 3.79
CA ILE A 227 -5.64 -7.86 4.01
C ILE A 227 -6.25 -7.43 2.67
N THR A 228 -7.54 -7.15 2.65
CA THR A 228 -8.26 -6.60 1.49
C THR A 228 -8.38 -5.08 1.56
N SER A 229 -8.58 -4.53 2.76
CA SER A 229 -8.69 -3.08 2.96
C SER A 229 -8.36 -2.67 4.39
N VAL A 230 -7.94 -1.42 4.52
CA VAL A 230 -7.75 -0.70 5.79
C VAL A 230 -8.53 0.61 5.71
N ALA A 231 -9.28 0.96 6.76
CA ALA A 231 -10.05 2.21 6.83
C ALA A 231 -9.94 2.84 8.24
N PRO A 232 -9.72 4.14 8.34
CA PRO A 232 -9.37 5.08 7.27
C PRO A 232 -8.03 4.71 6.62
N THR A 233 -7.74 5.24 5.43
CA THR A 233 -6.47 5.00 4.70
C THR A 233 -5.35 5.94 5.12
N SER A 234 -5.70 7.01 5.87
CA SER A 234 -4.73 8.02 6.30
C SER A 234 -5.19 8.76 7.56
N ALA A 235 -4.25 9.45 8.22
CA ALA A 235 -4.47 10.42 9.28
C ALA A 235 -3.52 11.62 9.11
N LEU A 236 -3.74 12.70 9.87
CA LEU A 236 -2.80 13.81 9.94
C LEU A 236 -1.70 13.52 10.98
N ALA A 237 -0.50 13.98 10.69
CA ALA A 237 0.60 13.97 11.65
C ALA A 237 0.25 14.80 12.89
N GLY A 238 0.61 14.29 14.07
CA GLY A 238 0.26 14.88 15.37
C GLY A 238 -1.15 14.56 15.87
N ALA A 239 -1.92 13.73 15.20
CA ALA A 239 -3.18 13.22 15.74
C ALA A 239 -2.95 12.43 17.04
N THR A 240 -3.87 12.56 18.01
CA THR A 240 -3.71 11.96 19.35
C THR A 240 -3.91 10.44 19.35
N ALA A 241 -4.71 9.93 18.43
CA ALA A 241 -4.96 8.49 18.21
C ALA A 241 -5.68 8.26 16.88
N ALA A 242 -5.56 7.05 16.35
CA ALA A 242 -6.38 6.59 15.24
C ALA A 242 -6.79 5.13 15.46
N SER A 243 -8.00 4.77 15.04
CA SER A 243 -8.46 3.38 15.04
C SER A 243 -8.62 2.92 13.60
N LEU A 244 -7.92 1.85 13.25
CA LEU A 244 -7.98 1.24 11.92
C LEU A 244 -8.96 0.07 11.94
N SER A 245 -9.87 0.05 10.97
CA SER A 245 -10.68 -1.12 10.65
C SER A 245 -10.00 -1.87 9.50
N ILE A 246 -9.68 -3.13 9.72
CA ILE A 246 -8.94 -3.97 8.77
C ILE A 246 -9.85 -5.11 8.34
N THR A 247 -10.09 -5.21 7.03
CA THR A 247 -10.85 -6.31 6.43
C THR A 247 -9.89 -7.24 5.69
N GLY A 248 -10.15 -8.54 5.79
CA GLY A 248 -9.26 -9.53 5.18
C GLY A 248 -9.75 -10.95 5.34
N THR A 249 -8.85 -11.91 5.37
CA THR A 249 -9.17 -13.33 5.61
C THR A 249 -8.11 -14.00 6.47
N GLY A 250 -8.47 -15.12 7.09
CA GLY A 250 -7.52 -15.93 7.87
C GLY A 250 -7.18 -15.35 9.24
N PHE A 251 -7.97 -14.40 9.77
CA PHE A 251 -7.77 -13.84 11.11
C PHE A 251 -8.32 -14.81 12.17
N LEU A 252 -7.62 -14.95 13.27
CA LEU A 252 -8.04 -15.79 14.38
C LEU A 252 -7.69 -15.11 15.71
N ASN A 253 -8.69 -15.01 16.59
CA ASN A 253 -8.53 -14.39 17.90
C ASN A 253 -7.39 -15.06 18.69
N GLN A 254 -6.57 -14.27 19.40
CA GLN A 254 -5.37 -14.64 20.17
C GLN A 254 -4.16 -15.08 19.33
N TYR A 255 -4.31 -15.36 18.04
CA TYR A 255 -3.25 -15.83 17.16
C TYR A 255 -2.84 -14.82 16.10
N SER A 256 -3.75 -13.94 15.70
CA SER A 256 -3.47 -12.86 14.75
C SER A 256 -3.11 -11.57 15.47
N SER A 257 -2.13 -10.85 14.95
CA SER A 257 -1.73 -9.51 15.42
C SER A 257 -1.46 -8.58 14.25
N VAL A 258 -1.88 -7.33 14.38
CA VAL A 258 -1.55 -6.28 13.40
C VAL A 258 -0.16 -5.74 13.71
N GLN A 259 0.64 -5.57 12.66
CA GLN A 259 1.99 -5.00 12.75
C GLN A 259 2.07 -3.72 11.94
N LEU A 260 2.80 -2.75 12.46
CA LEU A 260 3.13 -1.50 11.81
C LEU A 260 4.61 -1.54 11.41
N ASN A 261 4.91 -1.37 10.11
CA ASN A 261 6.28 -1.35 9.55
C ASN A 261 7.11 -2.60 9.92
N GLY A 262 6.49 -3.76 9.97
CA GLY A 262 7.17 -5.01 10.33
C GLY A 262 7.66 -5.08 11.78
N SER A 263 7.26 -4.14 12.62
CA SER A 263 7.66 -4.12 14.03
C SER A 263 7.15 -5.35 14.77
N SER A 264 8.00 -5.96 15.58
CA SER A 264 7.61 -7.05 16.50
C SER A 264 6.71 -6.56 17.64
N GLN A 265 6.65 -5.26 17.91
CA GLN A 265 5.64 -4.67 18.78
C GLN A 265 4.32 -4.59 18.01
N ALA A 266 3.43 -5.51 18.36
CA ALA A 266 2.08 -5.51 17.81
C ALA A 266 1.32 -4.26 18.30
N VAL A 267 0.70 -3.57 17.37
CA VAL A 267 -0.29 -2.54 17.68
C VAL A 267 -1.43 -3.19 18.47
N THR A 268 -2.04 -2.47 19.42
CA THR A 268 -3.20 -3.00 20.15
C THR A 268 -4.25 -3.46 19.17
N THR A 269 -4.46 -4.77 19.10
CA THR A 269 -5.27 -5.44 18.09
C THR A 269 -6.48 -6.10 18.72
N THR A 270 -7.66 -5.91 18.15
CA THR A 270 -8.88 -6.68 18.45
C THR A 270 -9.33 -7.41 17.21
N ILE A 271 -9.48 -8.73 17.29
CA ILE A 271 -10.00 -9.56 16.21
C ILE A 271 -11.51 -9.69 16.36
N GLY A 272 -12.27 -9.16 15.40
CA GLY A 272 -13.73 -9.21 15.37
C GLY A 272 -14.31 -10.50 14.76
N GLY A 273 -13.47 -11.25 14.04
CA GLY A 273 -13.85 -12.50 13.37
C GLY A 273 -12.79 -12.93 12.36
N SER A 274 -13.07 -13.96 11.56
CA SER A 274 -12.10 -14.47 10.56
C SER A 274 -11.79 -13.49 9.42
N THR A 275 -12.59 -12.42 9.30
CA THR A 275 -12.49 -11.43 8.21
C THR A 275 -12.30 -10.00 8.67
N SER A 276 -12.31 -9.73 9.98
CA SER A 276 -12.22 -8.37 10.51
C SER A 276 -11.30 -8.26 11.72
N ALA A 277 -10.53 -7.20 11.76
CA ALA A 277 -9.70 -6.79 12.88
C ALA A 277 -9.75 -5.27 13.04
N THR A 278 -9.51 -4.79 14.28
CA THR A 278 -9.27 -3.37 14.55
C THR A 278 -7.90 -3.21 15.20
N ALA A 279 -7.21 -2.11 14.84
CA ALA A 279 -5.92 -1.76 15.41
C ALA A 279 -5.95 -0.31 15.91
N ALA A 280 -5.45 -0.08 17.12
CA ALA A 280 -5.37 1.26 17.70
C ALA A 280 -3.93 1.80 17.53
N LEU A 281 -3.79 2.89 16.78
CA LEU A 281 -2.55 3.66 16.68
C LEU A 281 -2.50 4.72 17.78
N THR A 282 -1.34 4.87 18.40
CA THR A 282 -1.09 5.87 19.45
C THR A 282 -0.62 7.19 18.85
N ALA A 283 -0.59 8.26 19.67
CA ALA A 283 0.00 9.53 19.26
C ALA A 283 1.47 9.38 18.81
N GLY A 284 2.22 8.45 19.41
CA GLY A 284 3.60 8.16 19.01
C GLY A 284 3.71 7.58 17.61
N ASP A 285 2.77 6.70 17.23
CA ASP A 285 2.71 6.09 15.89
C ASP A 285 2.34 7.13 14.82
N LEU A 286 1.66 8.22 15.21
CA LEU A 286 1.14 9.27 14.34
C LEU A 286 1.97 10.56 14.37
N LEU A 287 3.11 10.58 15.06
CA LEU A 287 3.89 11.81 15.27
C LEU A 287 4.51 12.33 13.97
N SER A 288 5.07 11.46 13.15
CA SER A 288 5.82 11.84 11.94
C SER A 288 5.04 11.50 10.68
N ALA A 289 5.00 12.44 9.74
CA ALA A 289 4.44 12.20 8.42
C ALA A 289 5.23 11.12 7.67
N GLY A 290 4.54 10.36 6.84
CA GLY A 290 5.12 9.28 6.07
C GLY A 290 4.12 8.17 5.75
N VAL A 291 4.57 7.18 4.99
CA VAL A 291 3.76 6.00 4.66
C VAL A 291 4.15 4.85 5.56
N ASN A 292 3.20 4.27 6.24
CA ASN A 292 3.35 3.10 7.09
C ASN A 292 2.87 1.85 6.37
N GLN A 293 3.52 0.73 6.62
CA GLN A 293 3.12 -0.58 6.13
C GLN A 293 2.32 -1.31 7.22
N ILE A 294 1.09 -1.68 6.90
CA ILE A 294 0.23 -2.50 7.76
C ILE A 294 0.29 -3.93 7.27
N THR A 295 0.58 -4.85 8.18
CA THR A 295 0.52 -6.28 7.97
C THR A 295 -0.23 -6.96 9.11
N VAL A 296 -0.77 -8.14 8.87
CA VAL A 296 -1.29 -9.03 9.91
C VAL A 296 -0.39 -10.26 9.96
N MET A 297 0.04 -10.62 11.15
CA MET A 297 0.85 -11.81 11.39
C MET A 297 0.06 -12.86 12.17
N ASN A 298 0.00 -14.07 11.64
CA ASN A 298 -0.48 -15.26 12.34
C ASN A 298 0.68 -16.06 12.91
N LYS A 299 0.57 -16.42 14.20
CA LYS A 299 1.60 -17.19 14.91
C LYS A 299 1.62 -18.66 14.45
N PRO A 300 2.77 -19.39 14.58
CA PRO A 300 2.83 -20.83 14.32
C PRO A 300 1.87 -21.64 15.23
N PRO A 301 1.45 -22.89 14.81
CA PRO A 301 1.90 -23.65 13.65
C PRO A 301 1.23 -23.21 12.35
N GLY A 302 1.96 -23.22 11.25
CA GLY A 302 1.54 -22.58 9.99
C GLY A 302 1.63 -21.06 10.12
N GLY A 303 0.65 -20.35 9.58
CA GLY A 303 0.58 -18.89 9.68
C GLY A 303 1.59 -18.17 8.79
N GLY A 304 1.97 -16.97 9.19
CA GLY A 304 2.88 -16.10 8.46
C GLY A 304 2.36 -14.67 8.40
N ILE A 305 3.01 -13.86 7.56
CA ILE A 305 2.70 -12.43 7.39
C ILE A 305 1.83 -12.26 6.15
N SER A 306 0.82 -11.38 6.23
CA SER A 306 -0.07 -11.00 5.12
C SER A 306 0.67 -10.22 4.02
N ASN A 307 -0.03 -9.95 2.92
CA ASN A 307 0.32 -8.85 2.02
C ASN A 307 0.37 -7.52 2.80
N ILE A 308 1.18 -6.57 2.29
CA ILE A 308 1.30 -5.22 2.82
C ILE A 308 0.13 -4.38 2.32
N VAL A 309 -0.43 -3.54 3.18
CA VAL A 309 -1.32 -2.42 2.84
C VAL A 309 -0.73 -1.15 3.44
N THR A 310 -0.71 -0.07 2.67
CA THR A 310 -0.15 1.20 3.10
C THR A 310 -1.17 2.03 3.89
N TYR A 311 -0.68 2.74 4.89
CA TYR A 311 -1.42 3.73 5.68
C TYR A 311 -0.61 5.01 5.76
N SER A 312 -1.18 6.12 5.32
CA SER A 312 -0.47 7.39 5.21
C SER A 312 -0.68 8.27 6.44
N ILE A 313 0.40 8.84 6.95
CA ILE A 313 0.36 9.94 7.91
C ILE A 313 0.72 11.20 7.15
N ASN A 314 -0.28 12.03 6.86
CA ASN A 314 -0.13 13.19 6.01
C ASN A 314 0.47 14.37 6.78
N PRO A 315 1.37 15.14 6.18
CA PRO A 315 2.00 16.27 6.84
C PRO A 315 0.98 17.38 7.15
N THR A 316 1.27 18.16 8.19
CA THR A 316 0.53 19.37 8.55
C THR A 316 1.48 20.55 8.61
N HIS A 317 1.02 21.76 8.28
CA HIS A 317 1.82 22.99 8.40
C HIS A 317 2.24 23.30 9.86
N LEU A 318 1.49 22.77 10.84
CA LEU A 318 1.68 23.11 12.26
C LEU A 318 2.85 22.37 12.93
N LEU A 319 3.42 21.33 12.33
CA LEU A 319 4.40 20.50 13.01
C LEU A 319 5.85 20.92 12.80
N GLY A 320 6.16 21.73 11.79
CA GLY A 320 7.54 22.16 11.48
C GLY A 320 8.50 21.00 11.17
N LEU A 321 7.99 19.81 10.84
CA LEU A 321 8.79 18.61 10.61
C LEU A 321 8.97 18.37 9.11
N PRO A 322 10.19 18.07 8.65
CA PRO A 322 10.42 17.73 7.26
C PRO A 322 9.78 16.38 6.90
N VAL A 323 9.37 16.25 5.65
CA VAL A 323 8.75 15.07 5.05
C VAL A 323 9.56 14.65 3.85
N LEU A 324 9.80 13.35 3.71
CA LEU A 324 10.42 12.78 2.53
C LEU A 324 9.42 12.72 1.38
N VAL A 325 9.80 13.25 0.21
CA VAL A 325 8.89 13.41 -0.93
C VAL A 325 9.05 12.30 -1.96
N ASP A 326 10.24 11.87 -2.29
CA ASP A 326 10.57 10.90 -3.36
C ASP A 326 10.32 9.46 -2.96
N LEU A 327 9.06 9.18 -2.63
CA LEU A 327 8.58 7.87 -2.22
C LEU A 327 7.74 7.22 -3.32
N ALA A 328 7.86 5.90 -3.46
CA ALA A 328 6.95 5.09 -4.23
C ALA A 328 5.56 5.02 -3.58
N ALA A 329 4.57 4.47 -4.29
CA ALA A 329 3.20 4.33 -3.78
C ALA A 329 3.10 3.42 -2.53
N ASP A 330 4.02 2.48 -2.35
CA ASP A 330 4.12 1.61 -1.18
C ASP A 330 4.90 2.23 -0.01
N GLY A 331 5.37 3.49 -0.15
CA GLY A 331 6.15 4.21 0.84
C GLY A 331 7.63 3.83 0.88
N SER A 332 8.12 3.03 -0.05
CA SER A 332 9.55 2.76 -0.19
C SER A 332 10.30 3.95 -0.78
N GLN A 333 11.55 4.16 -0.32
CA GLN A 333 12.40 5.22 -0.84
C GLN A 333 12.89 4.92 -2.26
N ALA A 334 13.25 5.97 -2.99
CA ALA A 334 14.00 5.87 -4.24
C ALA A 334 15.31 5.08 -4.01
N ILE A 335 15.63 4.16 -4.92
CA ILE A 335 16.81 3.26 -4.74
C ILE A 335 18.08 3.77 -5.43
N ASN A 336 17.97 4.71 -6.36
CA ASN A 336 19.07 5.16 -7.21
C ASN A 336 19.33 6.68 -7.13
N GLY A 337 18.71 7.37 -6.17
CA GLY A 337 18.93 8.80 -5.96
C GLY A 337 18.09 9.72 -6.86
N ILE A 338 18.16 10.99 -6.52
CA ILE A 338 17.51 12.09 -7.22
C ILE A 338 18.50 12.76 -8.16
N CYS A 339 18.00 13.40 -9.20
CA CYS A 339 18.77 14.22 -10.10
C CYS A 339 19.07 15.59 -9.46
N GLY A 340 20.00 15.61 -8.52
CA GLY A 340 20.51 16.82 -7.86
C GLY A 340 22.01 17.00 -8.08
N GLY A 341 22.62 18.00 -7.47
CA GLY A 341 23.94 18.50 -7.80
C GLY A 341 25.14 17.56 -7.79
N ALA A 342 25.04 16.34 -7.27
CA ALA A 342 26.19 15.41 -7.20
C ALA A 342 26.03 14.14 -8.02
N VAL A 343 24.84 13.74 -8.37
CA VAL A 343 24.58 12.56 -9.22
C VAL A 343 24.28 13.04 -10.62
N ASN A 344 25.14 12.69 -11.57
CA ASN A 344 24.97 13.02 -12.99
C ASN A 344 23.70 12.40 -13.56
N CYS A 345 22.56 13.03 -13.35
CA CYS A 345 21.41 12.88 -14.25
C CYS A 345 21.68 13.55 -15.61
N ALA A 346 22.73 14.33 -15.70
CA ALA A 346 23.32 14.68 -16.95
C ALA A 346 23.99 13.44 -17.51
N SER A 347 23.26 12.65 -18.30
CA SER A 347 23.95 11.92 -19.34
C SER A 347 24.94 12.89 -20.00
N GLY A 348 26.21 12.54 -20.05
CA GLY A 348 27.30 13.44 -20.52
C GLY A 348 27.22 13.96 -21.95
N ALA A 349 26.03 14.14 -22.49
CA ALA A 349 25.69 14.65 -23.80
C ALA A 349 25.29 16.13 -23.81
N LEU A 350 24.94 16.76 -22.66
CA LEU A 350 24.36 18.10 -22.73
C LEU A 350 25.38 19.23 -22.65
N GLY A 351 26.66 19.00 -22.33
CA GLY A 351 27.66 20.06 -22.37
C GLY A 351 27.26 21.40 -21.73
N LEU A 352 26.15 21.40 -20.98
CA LEU A 352 25.48 22.53 -20.38
C LEU A 352 25.93 22.63 -18.92
N THR A 353 26.53 23.72 -18.60
CA THR A 353 26.99 24.10 -17.28
C THR A 353 25.87 23.91 -16.25
N THR A 354 26.14 23.00 -15.31
CA THR A 354 25.66 22.93 -13.94
C THR A 354 24.43 23.79 -13.56
N THR A 355 23.25 23.53 -14.14
CA THR A 355 22.00 23.93 -13.50
C THR A 355 21.56 22.71 -12.68
N THR A 356 21.66 22.82 -11.37
CA THR A 356 21.13 21.85 -10.44
C THR A 356 19.63 21.77 -10.63
N SER A 357 19.10 20.64 -11.11
CA SER A 357 17.67 20.42 -11.23
C SER A 357 17.07 20.23 -9.83
N GLY A 358 16.48 21.28 -9.27
CA GLY A 358 15.82 21.24 -8.00
C GLY A 358 14.36 20.77 -8.08
N PRO A 359 13.70 20.54 -6.91
CA PRO A 359 12.27 20.35 -6.86
C PRO A 359 11.52 21.63 -7.19
N SER A 360 10.28 21.52 -7.64
CA SER A 360 9.34 22.63 -7.83
C SER A 360 8.06 22.36 -7.05
N SER A 361 7.62 23.32 -6.23
CA SER A 361 6.42 23.21 -5.38
C SER A 361 5.25 24.00 -5.93
N SER A 362 4.04 23.43 -5.84
CA SER A 362 2.78 24.15 -6.08
C SER A 362 2.53 25.24 -5.04
N SER A 363 1.55 26.11 -5.28
CA SER A 363 1.25 27.24 -4.39
C SER A 363 0.91 26.83 -2.94
N SER A 364 0.33 25.67 -2.73
CA SER A 364 0.04 25.12 -1.39
C SER A 364 1.15 24.23 -0.83
N GLY A 365 2.19 23.93 -1.61
CA GLY A 365 3.18 22.91 -1.26
C GLY A 365 2.67 21.47 -1.31
N GLN A 366 1.41 21.26 -1.69
CA GLN A 366 0.81 19.92 -1.77
C GLN A 366 1.43 19.08 -2.88
N PHE A 367 1.72 19.67 -4.03
CA PHE A 367 2.34 18.99 -5.16
C PHE A 367 3.80 19.41 -5.30
N VAL A 368 4.67 18.43 -5.45
CA VAL A 368 6.11 18.63 -5.65
C VAL A 368 6.55 17.87 -6.88
N ALA A 369 7.11 18.60 -7.86
CA ALA A 369 7.73 18.03 -9.04
C ALA A 369 9.23 17.80 -8.78
N PHE A 370 9.77 16.69 -9.27
CA PHE A 370 11.19 16.36 -9.16
C PHE A 370 11.63 15.39 -10.25
N ALA A 371 12.92 15.29 -10.49
CA ALA A 371 13.49 14.32 -11.41
C ALA A 371 14.24 13.23 -10.65
N SER A 372 14.12 11.97 -11.09
CA SER A 372 14.78 10.82 -10.45
C SER A 372 15.14 9.75 -11.45
N VAL A 373 16.23 9.02 -11.18
CA VAL A 373 16.64 7.80 -11.91
C VAL A 373 16.04 6.53 -11.32
N SER A 374 15.17 6.65 -10.34
CA SER A 374 14.59 5.50 -9.63
C SER A 374 13.39 4.93 -10.35
N ALA A 375 13.55 3.78 -11.00
CA ALA A 375 12.47 3.03 -11.66
C ALA A 375 11.42 2.44 -10.70
N LYS A 376 11.55 2.63 -9.37
CA LYS A 376 10.60 2.10 -8.38
C LYS A 376 9.51 3.08 -7.97
N LEU A 377 9.61 4.34 -8.33
CA LEU A 377 8.65 5.36 -7.91
C LEU A 377 7.25 5.10 -8.46
N VAL A 378 7.18 4.57 -9.69
CA VAL A 378 5.93 4.15 -10.34
C VAL A 378 6.12 2.83 -11.08
N LEU A 379 5.06 2.02 -11.19
CA LEU A 379 5.12 0.70 -11.83
C LEU A 379 5.29 0.76 -13.37
N THR A 380 5.02 1.90 -13.97
CA THR A 380 5.10 2.13 -15.43
C THR A 380 6.48 2.58 -15.89
N ASP A 381 7.38 2.90 -14.97
CA ASP A 381 8.77 3.19 -15.29
C ASP A 381 9.56 1.88 -15.30
N LEU A 382 9.92 1.45 -16.50
CA LEU A 382 10.66 0.20 -16.76
C LEU A 382 12.08 0.45 -17.28
N ASN A 383 12.52 1.71 -17.33
CA ASN A 383 13.85 2.09 -17.83
C ASN A 383 14.76 2.57 -16.70
N THR A 384 15.96 3.03 -17.05
CA THR A 384 16.96 3.56 -16.12
C THR A 384 17.35 5.01 -16.45
N ASN A 385 16.59 5.66 -17.34
CA ASN A 385 16.79 7.08 -17.60
C ASN A 385 16.24 7.91 -16.44
N PRO A 386 16.77 9.11 -16.22
CA PRO A 386 16.08 10.07 -15.39
C PRO A 386 14.71 10.41 -15.95
N ASP A 387 13.69 10.35 -15.11
CA ASP A 387 12.32 10.74 -15.45
C ASP A 387 11.81 11.81 -14.51
N VAL A 388 10.82 12.58 -14.96
CA VAL A 388 10.15 13.63 -14.17
C VAL A 388 8.90 13.08 -13.54
N TYR A 389 8.76 13.31 -12.24
CA TYR A 389 7.65 12.88 -11.41
C TYR A 389 6.99 14.09 -10.74
N VAL A 390 5.71 13.95 -10.43
CA VAL A 390 4.99 14.85 -9.51
C VAL A 390 4.40 14.01 -8.40
N ARG A 391 4.62 14.42 -7.15
CA ARG A 391 4.03 13.79 -5.97
C ARG A 391 2.99 14.69 -5.33
N ASN A 392 1.79 14.15 -5.12
CA ASN A 392 0.83 14.69 -4.19
C ASN A 392 1.22 14.23 -2.78
N THR A 393 1.67 15.15 -1.94
CA THR A 393 2.08 14.88 -0.56
C THR A 393 0.90 14.78 0.40
N CYS A 394 -0.31 15.15 -0.07
CA CYS A 394 -1.51 15.25 0.77
C CYS A 394 -1.37 16.23 1.95
N LEU A 395 -0.55 17.27 1.81
CA LEU A 395 -0.28 18.24 2.86
C LEU A 395 -1.58 18.80 3.44
N SER A 396 -1.73 18.68 4.77
CA SER A 396 -2.91 19.11 5.54
C SER A 396 -4.26 18.45 5.17
N LEU A 397 -4.27 17.40 4.35
CA LEU A 397 -5.47 16.68 3.91
C LEU A 397 -5.62 15.34 4.62
N ALA A 398 -6.58 15.23 5.53
CA ALA A 398 -6.76 14.03 6.37
C ALA A 398 -7.24 12.79 5.59
N SER A 399 -7.98 12.96 4.50
CA SER A 399 -8.59 11.88 3.73
C SER A 399 -7.91 11.62 2.36
N CYS A 400 -6.73 12.19 2.15
CA CYS A 400 -5.96 12.06 0.92
C CYS A 400 -4.95 10.89 1.05
N VAL A 401 -4.70 10.19 -0.06
CA VAL A 401 -3.64 9.19 -0.17
C VAL A 401 -2.52 9.76 -1.02
N PRO A 402 -1.28 9.87 -0.53
CA PRO A 402 -0.16 10.36 -1.31
C PRO A 402 0.11 9.47 -2.53
N VAL A 403 0.29 10.11 -3.68
CA VAL A 403 0.52 9.42 -4.95
C VAL A 403 1.66 10.10 -5.70
N THR A 404 2.52 9.29 -6.32
CA THR A 404 3.54 9.74 -7.28
C THR A 404 3.10 9.36 -8.69
N ALA A 405 3.17 10.31 -9.62
CA ALA A 405 2.88 10.10 -11.04
C ALA A 405 4.10 10.46 -11.88
N VAL A 406 4.41 9.67 -12.92
CA VAL A 406 5.39 10.02 -13.92
C VAL A 406 4.77 11.04 -14.90
N VAL A 407 5.46 12.16 -15.12
CA VAL A 407 5.03 13.22 -16.05
C VAL A 407 5.73 13.10 -17.38
N SER A 408 7.03 12.76 -17.41
CA SER A 408 7.78 12.47 -18.63
C SER A 408 7.36 11.11 -19.20
N SER A 409 6.15 11.03 -19.78
CA SER A 409 5.65 9.77 -20.33
C SER A 409 5.13 9.94 -21.76
N ASP A 410 5.19 8.84 -22.52
CA ASP A 410 4.66 8.78 -23.88
C ASP A 410 3.11 8.84 -23.88
N PRO A 411 2.45 8.96 -25.05
CA PRO A 411 0.99 8.97 -25.14
C PRO A 411 0.29 7.71 -24.62
N ASN A 412 1.03 6.62 -24.41
CA ASN A 412 0.52 5.36 -23.83
C ASN A 412 0.73 5.29 -22.30
N GLY A 413 1.38 6.29 -21.68
CA GLY A 413 1.67 6.34 -20.25
C GLY A 413 2.94 5.60 -19.83
N ASN A 414 3.79 5.15 -20.77
CA ASN A 414 5.10 4.59 -20.44
C ASN A 414 6.11 5.72 -20.23
N ALA A 415 7.10 5.51 -19.36
CA ALA A 415 8.18 6.46 -19.14
C ALA A 415 8.95 6.82 -20.43
N ALA A 416 9.54 8.01 -20.46
CA ALA A 416 10.24 8.56 -21.60
C ALA A 416 11.40 7.66 -22.05
N ASN A 417 11.66 7.57 -23.36
CA ASN A 417 12.76 6.76 -23.90
C ASN A 417 14.14 7.45 -23.83
N GLY A 418 14.22 8.62 -23.23
CA GLY A 418 15.43 9.38 -23.01
C GLY A 418 15.34 10.24 -21.75
N PRO A 419 16.48 10.74 -21.23
CA PRO A 419 16.54 11.50 -19.99
C PRO A 419 15.62 12.71 -19.99
N SER A 420 14.93 12.92 -18.85
CA SER A 420 14.09 14.08 -18.57
C SER A 420 14.48 14.71 -17.24
N SER A 421 14.48 16.04 -17.16
CA SER A 421 14.98 16.82 -16.01
C SER A 421 14.35 18.21 -15.95
N GLU A 422 14.79 19.03 -14.99
CA GLU A 422 14.39 20.43 -14.82
C GLU A 422 12.85 20.61 -14.74
N PRO A 423 12.17 19.89 -13.83
CA PRO A 423 10.72 19.99 -13.71
C PRO A 423 10.28 21.29 -13.09
N THR A 424 9.16 21.82 -13.57
CA THR A 424 8.38 22.87 -12.89
C THR A 424 6.91 22.51 -12.88
N VAL A 425 6.19 22.93 -11.84
CA VAL A 425 4.75 22.67 -11.66
C VAL A 425 3.99 23.98 -11.42
N ASP A 426 2.76 24.06 -11.92
CA ASP A 426 1.88 25.21 -11.73
C ASP A 426 1.38 25.35 -10.27
N SER A 427 0.70 26.42 -9.96
CA SER A 427 0.18 26.69 -8.60
C SER A 427 -0.80 25.63 -8.10
N ALA A 428 -1.56 25.01 -8.99
CA ALA A 428 -2.55 24.00 -8.65
C ALA A 428 -2.00 22.57 -8.64
N GLY A 429 -0.79 22.35 -9.18
CA GLY A 429 -0.23 21.01 -9.38
C GLY A 429 -0.88 20.24 -10.51
N THR A 430 -1.54 20.96 -11.45
CA THR A 430 -2.31 20.35 -12.54
C THR A 430 -1.53 20.27 -13.84
N HIS A 431 -0.45 21.07 -13.98
CA HIS A 431 0.41 21.07 -15.18
C HIS A 431 1.88 21.09 -14.74
N ALA A 432 2.71 20.48 -15.55
CA ALA A 432 4.16 20.51 -15.39
C ALA A 432 4.85 20.80 -16.71
N ALA A 433 6.00 21.51 -16.65
CA ALA A 433 6.91 21.66 -17.75
C ALA A 433 8.26 21.03 -17.36
N PHE A 434 8.98 20.52 -18.37
CA PHE A 434 10.25 19.82 -18.16
C PHE A 434 11.11 19.80 -19.44
N THR A 435 12.38 19.57 -19.25
CA THR A 435 13.36 19.34 -20.33
C THR A 435 13.49 17.85 -20.59
N SER A 436 13.56 17.43 -21.86
CA SER A 436 13.81 16.03 -22.21
C SER A 436 14.62 15.85 -23.50
N LEU A 437 15.43 14.77 -23.52
CA LEU A 437 16.09 14.22 -24.74
C LEU A 437 15.27 13.10 -25.39
N ALA A 438 14.10 12.76 -24.84
CA ALA A 438 13.25 11.70 -25.34
C ALA A 438 12.63 12.05 -26.70
N THR A 439 12.46 11.04 -27.54
CA THR A 439 11.90 11.18 -28.89
C THR A 439 10.47 10.64 -29.00
N ASN A 440 9.91 10.07 -27.93
CA ASN A 440 8.59 9.41 -27.89
C ASN A 440 7.50 10.19 -27.12
N LEU A 441 7.80 11.38 -26.58
CA LEU A 441 6.85 12.15 -25.77
C LEU A 441 5.70 12.74 -26.58
N VAL A 442 5.94 13.09 -27.82
CA VAL A 442 4.95 13.60 -28.77
C VAL A 442 4.98 12.77 -30.06
N SER A 443 3.80 12.48 -30.63
CA SER A 443 3.68 11.70 -31.86
C SER A 443 3.51 12.55 -33.13
N THR A 444 3.15 13.82 -32.95
CA THR A 444 2.76 14.71 -34.04
C THR A 444 3.93 15.48 -34.68
N VAL A 445 5.01 15.65 -33.95
CA VAL A 445 6.18 16.43 -34.38
C VAL A 445 7.46 15.59 -34.22
N PRO A 446 8.23 15.40 -35.28
CA PRO A 446 9.52 14.69 -35.17
C PRO A 446 10.53 15.48 -34.33
N VAL A 447 11.05 14.82 -33.30
CA VAL A 447 12.09 15.37 -32.42
C VAL A 447 13.43 14.75 -32.77
N GLN A 448 14.48 15.58 -32.84
CA GLN A 448 15.85 15.13 -33.17
C GLN A 448 16.51 14.43 -32.00
N THR A 449 17.10 13.29 -32.25
CA THR A 449 17.90 12.56 -31.24
C THR A 449 19.09 13.39 -30.76
N GLY A 450 19.29 13.47 -29.45
CA GLY A 450 20.44 14.15 -28.84
C GLY A 450 20.28 15.67 -28.72
N THR A 451 19.14 16.24 -29.05
CA THR A 451 18.81 17.65 -28.86
C THR A 451 17.74 17.80 -27.81
N SER A 452 18.05 18.45 -26.68
CA SER A 452 17.07 18.67 -25.61
C SER A 452 15.93 19.59 -26.09
N GLN A 453 14.74 19.26 -25.68
CA GLN A 453 13.54 20.05 -25.96
C GLN A 453 12.76 20.29 -24.67
N VAL A 454 11.95 21.34 -24.65
CA VAL A 454 11.04 21.66 -23.55
C VAL A 454 9.65 21.17 -23.86
N TYR A 455 9.03 20.52 -22.87
CA TYR A 455 7.67 19.97 -22.95
C TYR A 455 6.80 20.53 -21.84
N TRP A 456 5.50 20.51 -22.09
CA TRP A 456 4.44 20.84 -21.12
C TRP A 456 3.42 19.70 -21.13
N ARG A 457 2.89 19.37 -19.95
CA ARG A 457 1.92 18.29 -19.82
C ARG A 457 0.97 18.50 -18.64
N PRO A 458 -0.35 18.19 -18.80
CA PRO A 458 -1.26 18.07 -17.69
C PRO A 458 -0.85 16.92 -16.75
N VAL A 459 -0.88 17.16 -15.44
CA VAL A 459 -0.53 16.19 -14.42
C VAL A 459 -1.74 15.34 -14.07
N CYS A 460 -1.67 14.07 -14.38
CA CYS A 460 -2.72 13.12 -14.12
C CYS A 460 -2.49 12.41 -12.78
N MET A 461 -3.17 12.85 -11.72
CA MET A 461 -3.12 12.19 -10.42
C MET A 461 -4.33 11.25 -10.28
N PRO A 462 -4.14 9.93 -10.05
CA PRO A 462 -5.23 9.02 -9.78
C PRO A 462 -5.94 9.44 -8.49
N ALA A 463 -7.17 9.96 -8.61
CA ALA A 463 -8.03 10.20 -7.47
C ALA A 463 -8.67 8.86 -7.04
N ALA A 464 -8.89 8.67 -5.74
CA ALA A 464 -9.50 7.46 -5.19
C ALA A 464 -10.90 7.13 -5.77
N THR A 465 -11.56 8.10 -6.38
CA THR A 465 -12.91 7.98 -6.93
C THR A 465 -13.00 8.05 -8.48
N SER A 466 -11.87 8.37 -9.15
CA SER A 466 -11.83 8.41 -10.60
C SER A 466 -10.41 8.12 -11.06
N PRO A 467 -10.14 6.90 -11.53
CA PRO A 467 -8.82 6.61 -12.09
C PRO A 467 -8.62 7.51 -13.32
N CYS A 468 -7.51 8.24 -13.32
CA CYS A 468 -7.05 8.99 -14.45
C CYS A 468 -6.68 7.98 -15.55
N VAL A 469 -7.60 7.71 -16.45
CA VAL A 469 -7.35 6.83 -17.59
C VAL A 469 -6.80 7.69 -18.72
N ILE A 470 -5.49 7.60 -18.96
CA ILE A 470 -4.87 8.18 -20.15
C ILE A 470 -5.39 7.35 -21.34
N THR A 471 -6.36 7.89 -22.06
CA THR A 471 -6.78 7.33 -23.35
C THR A 471 -6.19 8.19 -24.48
N PRO A 472 -5.90 7.65 -25.64
CA PRO A 472 -5.37 8.45 -26.79
C PRO A 472 -6.28 9.61 -27.25
N SER A 473 -7.46 9.74 -26.64
CA SER A 473 -8.41 10.83 -26.89
C SER A 473 -8.65 11.73 -25.67
N SER A 474 -7.90 11.55 -24.56
CA SER A 474 -7.97 12.42 -23.40
C SER A 474 -7.10 13.66 -23.61
N ASN A 475 -7.53 14.82 -23.11
CA ASN A 475 -6.77 16.09 -23.16
C ASN A 475 -5.47 16.11 -22.35
N PHE A 476 -4.87 14.93 -22.11
CA PHE A 476 -3.63 14.76 -21.34
C PHE A 476 -2.39 14.60 -22.23
N ASP A 477 -2.44 15.05 -23.47
CA ASP A 477 -1.33 14.93 -24.40
C ASP A 477 -0.19 15.89 -24.03
N THR A 478 1.04 15.37 -24.08
CA THR A 478 2.25 16.17 -23.94
C THR A 478 2.34 17.14 -25.13
N GLN A 479 2.61 18.41 -24.86
CA GLN A 479 2.85 19.42 -25.87
C GLN A 479 4.35 19.72 -25.96
N LEU A 480 4.88 19.84 -27.17
CA LEU A 480 6.21 20.36 -27.42
C LEU A 480 6.18 21.89 -27.32
N VAL A 481 6.83 22.46 -26.31
CA VAL A 481 6.89 23.91 -26.08
C VAL A 481 7.93 24.56 -27.00
N SER A 482 9.10 23.96 -27.12
CA SER A 482 10.19 24.44 -28.00
C SER A 482 9.97 24.00 -29.46
N ILE A 483 8.86 24.41 -30.03
CA ILE A 483 8.44 24.12 -31.40
C ILE A 483 8.69 25.32 -32.33
N SER A 484 9.01 25.05 -33.60
CA SER A 484 9.21 26.09 -34.61
C SER A 484 8.01 27.04 -34.74
N ALA A 485 8.23 28.23 -35.23
CA ALA A 485 7.21 29.27 -35.43
C ALA A 485 6.04 28.82 -36.30
N ASP A 486 6.26 27.91 -37.26
CA ASP A 486 5.24 27.32 -38.12
C ASP A 486 4.51 26.14 -37.46
N GLY A 487 4.95 25.70 -36.29
CA GLY A 487 4.34 24.58 -35.55
C GLY A 487 4.59 23.20 -36.17
N GLN A 488 5.48 23.04 -37.14
CA GLN A 488 5.67 21.80 -37.90
C GLN A 488 6.89 20.96 -37.42
N THR A 489 7.91 21.60 -36.83
CA THR A 489 9.14 20.95 -36.44
C THR A 489 9.56 21.35 -35.03
N ALA A 490 10.34 20.52 -34.38
CA ALA A 490 10.97 20.89 -33.11
C ALA A 490 11.98 22.03 -33.31
N GLY A 491 12.32 22.72 -32.24
CA GLY A 491 13.43 23.66 -32.20
C GLY A 491 14.70 23.01 -32.75
N ASN A 492 15.42 23.70 -33.65
CA ASN A 492 16.62 23.20 -34.31
C ASN A 492 17.90 23.35 -33.46
N GLY A 493 17.77 23.80 -32.22
CA GLY A 493 18.80 23.90 -31.17
C GLY A 493 18.31 23.44 -29.83
N ALA A 494 19.22 23.20 -28.91
CA ALA A 494 18.87 22.77 -27.54
C ALA A 494 17.99 23.80 -26.83
N SER A 495 16.94 23.30 -26.18
CA SER A 495 16.04 24.08 -25.33
C SER A 495 15.96 23.43 -23.95
N TYR A 496 16.01 24.25 -22.90
CA TYR A 496 16.15 23.77 -21.53
C TYR A 496 15.71 24.83 -20.49
N ASN A 497 15.75 24.48 -19.20
CA ASN A 497 15.45 25.34 -18.08
C ASN A 497 14.06 26.00 -18.20
N PRO A 498 12.97 25.19 -18.34
CA PRO A 498 11.60 25.71 -18.39
C PRO A 498 11.14 26.18 -17.02
N VAL A 499 10.30 27.21 -17.03
CA VAL A 499 9.52 27.64 -15.86
C VAL A 499 8.07 27.87 -16.31
N ILE A 500 7.13 27.15 -15.68
CA ILE A 500 5.70 27.28 -15.97
C ILE A 500 5.09 28.44 -15.16
N SER A 501 4.18 29.19 -15.75
CA SER A 501 3.43 30.23 -15.01
C SER A 501 2.51 29.62 -13.96
N PRO A 502 2.16 30.34 -12.87
CA PRO A 502 1.28 29.85 -11.83
C PRO A 502 -0.08 29.35 -12.30
N ASP A 503 -0.62 29.92 -13.38
CA ASP A 503 -1.87 29.50 -14.03
C ASP A 503 -1.74 28.29 -14.97
N GLY A 504 -0.50 27.86 -15.25
CA GLY A 504 -0.19 26.71 -16.13
C GLY A 504 -0.23 27.00 -17.62
N GLU A 505 -0.56 28.22 -18.06
CA GLU A 505 -0.82 28.57 -19.46
C GLU A 505 0.43 28.99 -20.23
N TYR A 506 1.49 29.42 -19.55
CA TYR A 506 2.70 29.94 -20.18
C TYR A 506 3.93 29.18 -19.68
N VAL A 507 4.89 28.97 -20.59
CA VAL A 507 6.19 28.40 -20.26
C VAL A 507 7.28 29.32 -20.79
N ALA A 508 8.10 29.85 -19.86
CA ALA A 508 9.35 30.51 -20.21
C ALA A 508 10.48 29.47 -20.25
N PHE A 509 11.43 29.62 -21.16
CA PHE A 509 12.51 28.66 -21.32
C PHE A 509 13.72 29.27 -22.03
N VAL A 510 14.86 28.62 -21.95
CA VAL A 510 16.10 28.98 -22.64
C VAL A 510 16.23 28.15 -23.91
N SER A 511 16.66 28.78 -25.01
CA SER A 511 16.92 28.03 -26.25
C SER A 511 18.07 28.61 -27.08
N LEU A 512 18.77 27.69 -27.78
CA LEU A 512 19.72 27.94 -28.84
C LEU A 512 19.09 27.83 -30.24
N ALA A 513 17.80 27.49 -30.32
CA ALA A 513 17.10 27.30 -31.58
C ALA A 513 16.92 28.61 -32.35
N THR A 514 17.09 28.56 -33.67
CA THR A 514 16.95 29.72 -34.57
C THR A 514 15.60 29.81 -35.25
N ASN A 515 14.70 28.84 -35.06
CA ASN A 515 13.44 28.68 -35.75
C ASN A 515 12.18 28.89 -34.87
N LEU A 516 12.34 29.28 -33.59
CA LEU A 516 11.20 29.41 -32.68
C LEU A 516 10.28 30.63 -32.93
N VAL A 517 10.82 31.71 -33.48
CA VAL A 517 10.13 32.96 -33.77
C VAL A 517 10.34 33.33 -35.23
N SER A 518 9.23 33.73 -35.89
CA SER A 518 9.29 34.17 -37.31
C SER A 518 9.93 35.57 -37.40
N ASN A 519 10.65 35.81 -38.52
CA ASN A 519 11.23 37.11 -38.89
C ASN A 519 12.35 37.62 -37.95
N ILE A 520 12.86 36.79 -37.06
CA ILE A 520 14.04 37.09 -36.22
C ILE A 520 15.02 35.94 -36.40
N THR A 521 16.28 36.26 -36.74
CA THR A 521 17.33 35.25 -36.98
C THR A 521 18.29 35.25 -35.79
N ALA A 522 18.12 34.26 -34.90
CA ALA A 522 19.12 33.97 -33.85
C ALA A 522 20.44 33.44 -34.48
N ASP A 523 21.56 33.64 -33.79
CA ASP A 523 22.86 33.16 -34.24
C ASP A 523 23.11 31.66 -34.05
N GLY A 524 22.22 31.00 -33.29
CA GLY A 524 22.34 29.57 -32.98
C GLY A 524 23.45 29.20 -32.00
N HIS A 525 24.15 30.19 -31.45
CA HIS A 525 25.30 30.01 -30.54
C HIS A 525 25.07 30.70 -29.19
N THR A 526 24.27 31.76 -29.15
CA THR A 526 24.00 32.54 -27.95
C THR A 526 22.65 32.14 -27.39
N PRO A 527 22.56 31.53 -26.21
CA PRO A 527 21.25 31.13 -25.63
C PRO A 527 20.42 32.36 -25.32
N GLN A 528 19.13 32.26 -25.61
CA GLN A 528 18.14 33.31 -25.40
C GLN A 528 16.96 32.81 -24.61
N VAL A 529 16.26 33.70 -23.94
CA VAL A 529 15.05 33.40 -23.18
C VAL A 529 13.81 33.66 -24.07
N TYR A 530 12.91 32.68 -24.09
CA TYR A 530 11.65 32.72 -24.80
C TYR A 530 10.49 32.46 -23.87
N ILE A 531 9.29 32.82 -24.26
CA ILE A 531 8.03 32.44 -23.58
C ILE A 531 7.05 31.93 -24.64
N ARG A 532 6.32 30.85 -24.30
CA ARG A 532 5.28 30.32 -25.14
C ARG A 532 3.96 30.23 -24.39
N ASN A 533 2.86 30.67 -25.07
CA ASN A 533 1.50 30.35 -24.64
C ASN A 533 1.16 28.93 -25.11
N THR A 534 0.79 28.07 -24.20
CA THR A 534 0.42 26.66 -24.47
C THR A 534 -1.05 26.52 -24.89
N CYS A 535 -1.88 27.55 -24.64
CA CYS A 535 -3.32 27.53 -24.90
C CYS A 535 -4.02 26.32 -24.28
N ASP A 536 -3.88 26.14 -22.99
CA ASP A 536 -4.56 25.03 -22.30
C ASP A 536 -6.08 25.11 -22.50
N ILE A 537 -6.63 24.13 -23.21
CA ILE A 537 -8.04 24.05 -23.54
C ILE A 537 -8.88 23.56 -22.35
N SER A 538 -8.25 23.07 -21.28
CA SER A 538 -8.97 22.53 -20.11
C SER A 538 -9.60 23.61 -19.24
N THR A 539 -9.07 24.82 -19.28
CA THR A 539 -9.55 25.99 -18.51
C THR A 539 -10.60 26.83 -19.24
N ILE A 540 -10.85 26.59 -20.52
CA ILE A 540 -11.87 27.31 -21.27
C ILE A 540 -13.28 26.83 -20.88
N VAL A 541 -13.74 27.27 -19.72
CA VAL A 541 -15.13 27.09 -19.28
C VAL A 541 -16.04 27.89 -20.22
N THR A 542 -16.74 27.22 -21.12
CA THR A 542 -18.05 27.56 -21.73
C THR A 542 -18.37 29.08 -21.93
N VAL A 543 -17.49 29.83 -22.55
CA VAL A 543 -17.85 31.09 -23.15
C VAL A 543 -17.70 30.96 -24.67
N ALA A 544 -18.70 31.38 -25.38
CA ALA A 544 -18.97 31.18 -26.82
C ALA A 544 -17.73 31.18 -27.75
N PRO A 545 -17.76 30.41 -28.87
CA PRO A 545 -16.59 30.04 -29.67
C PRO A 545 -16.08 31.17 -30.58
N THR A 546 -15.57 32.27 -29.99
CA THR A 546 -15.06 33.41 -30.79
C THR A 546 -13.60 33.78 -30.49
N ASN A 547 -12.95 33.19 -29.50
CA ASN A 547 -11.50 33.35 -29.29
C ASN A 547 -10.79 32.01 -29.40
N THR A 548 -10.31 31.72 -30.61
CA THR A 548 -9.35 30.63 -30.78
C THR A 548 -8.00 31.11 -30.30
N CYS A 549 -7.55 30.68 -29.08
CA CYS A 549 -6.17 30.83 -28.66
C CYS A 549 -5.26 30.16 -29.69
N VAL A 550 -4.18 30.82 -30.06
CA VAL A 550 -3.16 30.30 -30.98
C VAL A 550 -1.84 30.20 -30.20
N PRO A 551 -1.32 28.96 -29.95
CA PRO A 551 -0.03 28.80 -29.29
C PRO A 551 1.07 29.56 -30.01
N THR A 552 1.69 30.55 -29.35
CA THR A 552 2.68 31.43 -29.95
C THR A 552 3.92 31.56 -29.05
N THR A 553 5.09 31.59 -29.67
CA THR A 553 6.37 31.81 -28.96
C THR A 553 6.85 33.24 -29.18
N TYR A 554 7.28 33.89 -28.10
CA TYR A 554 7.83 35.27 -28.11
C TYR A 554 9.25 35.29 -27.57
N LEU A 555 10.10 36.19 -28.07
CA LEU A 555 11.44 36.46 -27.55
C LEU A 555 11.32 37.35 -26.30
N VAL A 556 11.95 36.94 -25.20
CA VAL A 556 11.98 37.66 -23.93
C VAL A 556 13.27 38.46 -23.75
N SER A 557 14.43 37.85 -24.04
CA SER A 557 15.73 38.50 -23.92
C SER A 557 16.01 39.46 -25.10
N THR A 558 15.28 40.57 -25.10
CA THR A 558 15.26 41.57 -26.19
C THR A 558 15.05 42.97 -25.63
N PRO A 559 15.67 43.99 -26.23
CA PRO A 559 15.41 45.38 -25.86
C PRO A 559 14.05 45.90 -26.40
N ASP A 560 13.61 45.43 -27.56
CA ASP A 560 12.53 46.04 -28.38
C ASP A 560 11.50 44.99 -28.87
N GLY A 561 11.64 43.71 -28.59
CA GLY A 561 10.74 42.65 -29.04
C GLY A 561 11.18 41.97 -30.32
N VAL A 562 12.16 42.51 -31.05
CA VAL A 562 12.61 42.01 -32.34
C VAL A 562 14.13 41.85 -32.46
N THR A 563 14.91 42.56 -31.63
CA THR A 563 16.36 42.44 -31.59
C THR A 563 16.79 41.49 -30.47
N PHE A 564 17.68 40.54 -30.77
CA PHE A 564 18.22 39.66 -29.72
C PHE A 564 19.13 40.41 -28.74
N GLY A 565 19.13 39.95 -27.48
CA GLY A 565 20.23 40.24 -26.57
C GLY A 565 21.56 39.79 -27.18
N ASN A 566 22.58 40.69 -27.21
CA ASN A 566 23.90 40.42 -27.79
C ASN A 566 24.81 39.59 -26.86
N GLY A 567 24.31 39.06 -25.78
CA GLY A 567 24.96 38.16 -24.83
C GLY A 567 24.04 37.05 -24.35
N ALA A 568 24.63 36.01 -23.75
CA ALA A 568 23.92 34.85 -23.24
C ALA A 568 22.85 35.24 -22.19
N SER A 569 21.68 34.67 -22.32
CA SER A 569 20.57 34.83 -21.38
C SER A 569 20.11 33.48 -20.85
N SER A 570 19.79 33.40 -19.54
CA SER A 570 19.50 32.15 -18.84
C SER A 570 18.60 32.40 -17.60
N ASN A 571 18.28 31.34 -16.87
CA ASN A 571 17.57 31.35 -15.59
C ASN A 571 16.27 32.19 -15.61
N PRO A 572 15.29 31.87 -16.48
CA PRO A 572 14.02 32.57 -16.49
C PRO A 572 13.22 32.28 -15.21
N SER A 573 12.44 33.27 -14.79
CA SER A 573 11.34 33.12 -13.82
C SER A 573 10.14 33.90 -14.34
N ILE A 574 8.94 33.35 -14.17
CA ILE A 574 7.73 33.85 -14.80
C ILE A 574 6.66 34.22 -13.75
N SER A 575 5.95 35.30 -13.97
CA SER A 575 4.80 35.72 -13.13
C SER A 575 3.49 35.11 -13.64
N GLU A 576 2.42 35.30 -12.86
CA GLU A 576 1.04 34.94 -13.26
C GLU A 576 0.68 35.51 -14.64
N GLU A 577 -0.08 34.74 -15.42
CA GLU A 577 -0.51 35.09 -16.78
C GLU A 577 0.66 35.44 -17.74
N GLY A 578 1.90 35.03 -17.40
CA GLY A 578 3.06 35.31 -18.27
C GLY A 578 3.39 36.79 -18.47
N LEU A 579 2.88 37.71 -17.61
CA LEU A 579 2.97 39.15 -17.80
C LEU A 579 4.39 39.69 -17.66
N PHE A 580 5.18 39.09 -16.77
CA PHE A 580 6.56 39.45 -16.51
C PHE A 580 7.43 38.22 -16.51
N VAL A 581 8.64 38.36 -17.07
CA VAL A 581 9.66 37.32 -17.01
C VAL A 581 10.97 37.99 -16.58
N SER A 582 11.55 37.53 -15.45
CA SER A 582 12.90 37.87 -15.09
C SER A 582 13.88 36.84 -15.65
N PHE A 583 15.10 37.30 -15.94
CA PHE A 583 16.15 36.43 -16.46
C PHE A 583 17.54 37.02 -16.20
N THR A 584 18.54 36.18 -16.23
CA THR A 584 19.94 36.57 -16.18
C THR A 584 20.49 36.79 -17.58
N SER A 585 21.24 37.87 -17.83
CA SER A 585 21.85 38.10 -19.14
C SER A 585 23.17 38.86 -19.07
N ALA A 586 24.14 38.45 -19.91
CA ALA A 586 25.37 39.15 -20.15
C ALA A 586 25.30 40.16 -21.34
N ALA A 587 24.08 40.36 -21.86
CA ALA A 587 23.89 41.25 -23.01
C ALA A 587 24.09 42.72 -22.61
N THR A 588 24.77 43.47 -23.46
CA THR A 588 25.07 44.92 -23.30
C THR A 588 24.01 45.83 -23.92
N ASN A 589 23.10 45.29 -24.73
CA ASN A 589 22.04 46.01 -25.42
C ASN A 589 20.65 45.90 -24.76
N LEU A 590 20.54 45.20 -23.66
CA LEU A 590 19.31 45.16 -22.88
C LEU A 590 19.21 46.35 -21.90
N GLY A 591 17.97 46.67 -21.52
CA GLY A 591 17.68 47.78 -20.57
C GLY A 591 17.60 49.12 -21.29
N SER A 592 16.42 49.69 -21.33
CA SER A 592 16.13 50.99 -21.97
C SER A 592 16.71 52.19 -21.22
N THR A 593 16.89 52.10 -19.90
CA THR A 593 17.32 53.17 -19.02
C THR A 593 18.75 52.99 -18.47
N ALA A 594 19.26 51.80 -18.41
CA ALA A 594 20.58 51.46 -17.87
C ALA A 594 21.20 50.32 -18.70
N PRO A 595 22.00 50.61 -19.70
CA PRO A 595 22.73 49.57 -20.43
C PRO A 595 23.73 48.90 -19.49
N ASN A 596 24.02 47.60 -19.72
CA ASN A 596 25.07 46.84 -19.05
C ASN A 596 26.40 47.01 -19.81
N PRO A 597 27.20 48.05 -19.54
CA PRO A 597 28.41 48.35 -20.36
C PRO A 597 29.56 47.34 -20.08
N SER A 598 29.51 46.62 -18.99
CA SER A 598 30.56 45.72 -18.54
C SER A 598 30.44 44.33 -19.16
N GLY A 599 29.28 43.93 -19.67
CA GLY A 599 29.04 42.58 -20.13
C GLY A 599 29.04 41.54 -18.99
N LEU A 600 28.97 41.99 -17.74
CA LEU A 600 28.77 41.12 -16.59
C LEU A 600 27.36 40.51 -16.66
N ALA A 601 27.16 39.34 -16.03
CA ALA A 601 25.82 38.79 -15.88
C ALA A 601 25.00 39.67 -14.94
N GLU A 602 23.86 40.16 -15.44
CA GLU A 602 22.92 41.01 -14.71
C GLU A 602 21.52 40.40 -14.76
N VAL A 603 20.67 40.79 -13.81
CA VAL A 603 19.25 40.39 -13.79
C VAL A 603 18.42 41.45 -14.47
N PHE A 604 17.62 41.03 -15.41
CA PHE A 604 16.63 41.86 -16.10
C PHE A 604 15.22 41.31 -15.88
N GLU A 605 14.23 42.15 -16.05
CA GLU A 605 12.82 41.81 -16.09
C GLU A 605 12.18 42.42 -17.33
N ARG A 606 11.36 41.63 -18.03
CA ARG A 606 10.62 42.08 -19.20
C ARG A 606 9.12 41.98 -18.97
N GLY A 607 8.39 43.11 -19.22
CA GLY A 607 6.96 43.06 -19.45
C GLY A 607 6.68 42.46 -20.84
N THR A 608 5.95 41.37 -20.91
CA THR A 608 5.74 40.59 -22.14
C THR A 608 4.56 41.12 -22.95
N CYS A 609 3.53 41.65 -22.32
CA CYS A 609 2.29 42.12 -22.93
C CYS A 609 1.62 41.10 -23.88
N ILE A 610 1.78 39.82 -23.61
CA ILE A 610 1.22 38.73 -24.43
C ILE A 610 -0.26 38.43 -24.15
N THR A 611 -0.79 38.84 -23.01
CA THR A 611 -2.22 38.75 -22.73
C THR A 611 -2.93 40.01 -23.24
N THR A 612 -3.94 39.85 -24.08
CA THR A 612 -4.90 40.93 -24.42
C THR A 612 -5.81 41.18 -23.22
N ILE A 613 -5.32 41.89 -22.22
CA ILE A 613 -6.18 42.32 -21.12
C ILE A 613 -7.16 43.33 -21.74
N THR A 614 -8.44 42.95 -21.87
CA THR A 614 -9.55 43.82 -22.29
C THR A 614 -9.90 44.88 -21.24
N SER A 615 -8.98 45.20 -20.31
CA SER A 615 -9.12 46.25 -19.32
C SER A 615 -8.75 47.58 -19.94
N THR A 616 -9.69 48.43 -20.11
CA THR A 616 -9.59 49.80 -20.72
C THR A 616 -8.72 50.79 -19.93
N THR A 617 -8.00 50.34 -18.89
CA THR A 617 -7.25 51.19 -17.98
C THR A 617 -5.77 50.83 -17.75
N ASN A 618 -5.26 49.69 -18.23
CA ASN A 618 -3.85 49.33 -18.14
C ASN A 618 -3.23 49.22 -19.55
N THR A 619 -2.46 50.23 -19.93
CA THR A 619 -1.55 50.13 -21.06
C THR A 619 -0.33 49.30 -20.62
N CYS A 620 -0.31 47.99 -20.93
CA CYS A 620 0.90 47.18 -20.78
C CYS A 620 2.02 47.81 -21.65
N VAL A 621 3.22 47.96 -21.06
CA VAL A 621 4.40 48.45 -21.75
C VAL A 621 5.44 47.31 -21.83
N SER A 622 5.70 46.86 -23.03
CA SER A 622 6.71 45.86 -23.31
C SER A 622 8.12 46.44 -23.21
N VAL A 623 8.68 46.49 -22.01
CA VAL A 623 10.01 47.07 -21.71
C VAL A 623 10.87 46.06 -20.97
N THR A 624 12.16 46.05 -21.26
CA THR A 624 13.17 45.30 -20.49
C THR A 624 13.85 46.25 -19.50
N THR A 625 13.78 45.95 -18.21
CA THR A 625 14.29 46.77 -17.14
C THR A 625 15.43 46.05 -16.41
N LEU A 626 16.49 46.80 -16.02
CA LEU A 626 17.56 46.27 -15.18
C LEU A 626 17.08 46.13 -13.74
N ILE A 627 17.25 44.97 -13.13
CA ILE A 627 16.82 44.63 -11.75
C ILE A 627 17.99 44.66 -10.79
N SER A 628 19.15 44.15 -11.19
CA SER A 628 20.37 44.13 -10.36
C SER A 628 21.00 45.55 -10.31
N THR A 629 20.36 46.42 -9.60
CA THR A 629 20.74 47.83 -9.52
C THR A 629 20.39 48.41 -8.13
N PRO A 630 21.18 49.32 -7.58
CA PRO A 630 20.83 50.02 -6.32
C PRO A 630 19.72 51.06 -6.51
N ASP A 631 19.72 51.77 -7.64
CA ASP A 631 18.94 52.99 -7.89
C ASP A 631 18.06 52.95 -9.13
N GLY A 632 18.08 51.85 -9.92
CA GLY A 632 17.36 51.70 -11.18
C GLY A 632 18.11 52.18 -12.40
N THR A 633 19.30 52.72 -12.25
CA THR A 633 20.13 53.28 -13.36
C THR A 633 21.56 52.82 -13.33
N THR A 634 22.15 52.55 -12.17
CA THR A 634 23.51 52.05 -12.00
C THR A 634 23.52 50.53 -11.99
N PRO A 635 24.23 49.87 -12.92
CA PRO A 635 24.38 48.41 -12.91
C PRO A 635 25.13 47.92 -11.65
N ALA A 636 24.94 46.67 -11.31
CA ALA A 636 25.70 45.97 -10.28
C ALA A 636 27.21 45.97 -10.66
N ASP A 637 28.10 46.14 -9.66
CA ASP A 637 29.55 46.10 -9.86
C ASP A 637 30.12 44.65 -9.85
N GLY A 638 29.29 43.66 -9.66
CA GLY A 638 29.64 42.24 -9.72
C GLY A 638 28.50 41.38 -10.32
N PRO A 639 28.81 40.17 -10.78
CA PRO A 639 27.80 39.28 -11.39
C PRO A 639 26.56 39.10 -10.53
N SER A 640 25.40 39.11 -11.18
CA SER A 640 24.08 38.86 -10.59
C SER A 640 23.34 37.84 -11.43
N GLY A 641 22.55 36.97 -10.81
CA GLY A 641 21.79 35.91 -11.49
C GLY A 641 20.84 35.14 -10.59
N GLN A 642 20.40 33.99 -11.06
CA GLN A 642 19.48 33.10 -10.32
C GLN A 642 18.21 33.86 -9.83
N SER A 643 17.53 34.57 -10.74
CA SER A 643 16.38 35.38 -10.33
C SER A 643 15.10 34.58 -10.15
N THR A 644 14.25 35.04 -9.23
CA THR A 644 12.89 34.52 -9.01
C THR A 644 11.91 35.69 -8.80
N LEU A 645 10.71 35.56 -9.36
CA LEU A 645 9.65 36.58 -9.32
C LEU A 645 8.57 36.28 -8.30
N SER A 646 7.99 37.30 -7.70
CA SER A 646 6.67 37.18 -7.06
C SER A 646 5.59 36.94 -8.11
N ALA A 647 4.64 36.06 -7.81
CA ALA A 647 3.70 35.51 -8.79
C ALA A 647 2.23 35.60 -8.35
N CYS A 648 1.83 36.70 -7.71
CA CYS A 648 0.45 36.92 -7.31
C CYS A 648 -0.42 37.40 -8.48
N GLY A 649 -1.32 36.52 -8.94
CA GLY A 649 -2.33 36.86 -9.92
C GLY A 649 -3.65 37.40 -9.33
N SER A 650 -4.54 37.83 -10.22
CA SER A 650 -5.89 38.34 -9.89
C SER A 650 -6.77 37.20 -9.38
N VAL A 651 -7.14 37.22 -8.10
CA VAL A 651 -7.99 36.20 -7.48
C VAL A 651 -9.45 36.36 -7.86
N THR A 652 -9.95 35.57 -8.76
CA THR A 652 -11.38 35.37 -8.95
C THR A 652 -11.87 34.16 -8.15
N THR A 653 -12.39 34.33 -6.93
CA THR A 653 -13.34 33.44 -6.24
C THR A 653 -12.96 32.60 -5.04
N THR A 654 -11.70 32.45 -4.59
CA THR A 654 -11.47 31.92 -3.24
C THR A 654 -10.28 32.61 -2.57
N VAL A 655 -10.53 33.20 -1.43
CA VAL A 655 -9.59 33.99 -0.65
C VAL A 655 -8.32 33.19 -0.34
N SER A 656 -7.28 33.38 -1.15
CA SER A 656 -5.92 33.13 -0.71
C SER A 656 -5.51 34.33 0.13
N THR A 657 -5.29 34.14 1.42
CA THR A 657 -4.85 35.20 2.34
C THR A 657 -3.45 35.73 2.00
N ALA A 658 -2.73 35.10 1.10
CA ALA A 658 -1.37 35.46 0.69
C ALA A 658 -1.29 36.53 -0.41
N CYS A 659 -2.32 36.68 -1.25
CA CYS A 659 -2.34 37.64 -2.34
C CYS A 659 -3.52 38.62 -2.17
N ASN A 660 -3.30 39.72 -1.45
CA ASN A 660 -4.30 40.77 -1.30
C ASN A 660 -4.15 41.73 -2.49
N SER A 661 -5.20 41.93 -3.27
CA SER A 661 -5.25 42.72 -4.51
C SER A 661 -4.82 44.20 -4.38
N THR A 662 -4.56 44.67 -3.16
CA THR A 662 -4.12 46.07 -2.89
C THR A 662 -2.63 46.21 -2.63
N THR A 663 -1.87 45.11 -2.41
CA THR A 663 -0.47 45.19 -1.93
C THR A 663 0.52 44.33 -2.70
N ALA A 664 0.09 43.28 -3.40
CA ALA A 664 0.96 42.40 -4.13
C ALA A 664 0.69 42.53 -5.63
N ALA A 665 1.57 43.21 -6.35
CA ALA A 665 1.51 43.30 -7.79
C ALA A 665 2.26 42.10 -8.40
N ASN A 666 1.70 41.51 -9.46
CA ASN A 666 2.30 40.51 -10.25
C ASN A 666 3.64 41.00 -10.82
N GLY A 667 4.76 40.24 -10.59
CA GLY A 667 6.10 40.66 -11.02
C GLY A 667 6.77 41.78 -10.20
N ARG A 668 6.18 42.22 -9.10
CA ARG A 668 6.70 43.38 -8.34
C ARG A 668 8.03 43.10 -7.64
N PHE A 669 8.17 41.93 -7.02
CA PHE A 669 9.36 41.59 -6.23
C PHE A 669 10.21 40.59 -7.01
N VAL A 670 11.47 40.93 -7.21
CA VAL A 670 12.45 40.06 -7.88
C VAL A 670 13.59 39.79 -6.91
N ALA A 671 13.68 38.52 -6.47
CA ALA A 671 14.83 38.07 -5.68
C ALA A 671 15.92 37.53 -6.58
N PHE A 672 17.19 37.74 -6.21
CA PHE A 672 18.34 37.30 -7.02
C PHE A 672 19.60 37.16 -6.17
N ALA A 673 20.53 36.37 -6.67
CA ALA A 673 21.86 36.22 -6.10
C ALA A 673 22.85 37.19 -6.75
N SER A 674 23.77 37.82 -5.99
CA SER A 674 24.80 38.72 -6.52
C SER A 674 26.07 38.72 -5.67
N THR A 675 27.22 38.91 -6.32
CA THR A 675 28.51 39.25 -5.68
C THR A 675 28.81 40.74 -5.65
N ALA A 676 27.86 41.56 -6.14
CA ALA A 676 28.03 43.00 -6.21
C ALA A 676 28.05 43.67 -4.81
N THR A 677 28.88 44.71 -4.69
CA THR A 677 29.09 45.44 -3.45
C THR A 677 28.33 46.80 -3.39
N ASN A 678 27.79 47.23 -4.53
CA ASN A 678 27.09 48.49 -4.67
C ASN A 678 25.57 48.43 -4.54
N LEU A 679 24.98 47.22 -4.45
CA LEU A 679 23.51 47.07 -4.44
C LEU A 679 22.83 47.63 -3.18
N VAL A 680 23.47 47.49 -2.03
CA VAL A 680 23.00 48.02 -0.73
C VAL A 680 24.17 48.69 -0.02
N ALA A 681 23.94 49.89 0.54
CA ALA A 681 24.96 50.61 1.26
C ALA A 681 25.45 49.86 2.52
N GLY A 682 26.75 49.87 2.80
CA GLY A 682 27.35 49.25 3.98
C GLY A 682 27.79 47.79 3.81
N ILE A 683 27.62 47.20 2.63
CA ILE A 683 28.14 45.88 2.32
C ILE A 683 29.63 46.00 1.91
N GLY A 684 30.49 45.29 2.64
CA GLY A 684 31.96 45.36 2.42
C GLY A 684 32.40 44.72 1.10
N SER A 685 33.57 45.13 0.58
CA SER A 685 34.12 44.70 -0.73
C SER A 685 34.69 43.25 -0.79
N SER A 686 34.54 42.46 0.29
CA SER A 686 35.04 41.08 0.40
C SER A 686 33.98 40.09 0.84
N GLN A 687 32.72 40.34 0.52
CA GLN A 687 31.63 39.47 0.92
C GLN A 687 31.44 38.29 -0.08
N PRO A 688 31.09 37.09 0.39
CA PRO A 688 30.63 36.06 -0.50
C PRO A 688 29.30 36.46 -1.18
N GLN A 689 28.89 35.71 -2.20
CA GLN A 689 27.63 35.95 -2.88
C GLN A 689 26.47 36.03 -1.86
N GLN A 690 25.58 36.98 -2.04
CA GLN A 690 24.44 37.28 -1.19
C GLN A 690 23.14 37.22 -1.98
N ILE A 691 22.01 37.06 -1.27
CA ILE A 691 20.67 37.15 -1.84
C ILE A 691 20.12 38.55 -1.58
N TYR A 692 19.58 39.15 -2.63
CA TYR A 692 18.91 40.45 -2.64
C TYR A 692 17.49 40.32 -3.15
N VAL A 693 16.63 41.27 -2.84
CA VAL A 693 15.30 41.43 -3.45
C VAL A 693 15.13 42.87 -3.88
N ARG A 694 14.65 43.09 -5.10
CA ARG A 694 14.25 44.40 -5.59
C ARG A 694 12.74 44.52 -5.59
N ASP A 695 12.21 45.56 -4.94
CA ASP A 695 10.85 46.06 -5.14
C ASP A 695 10.88 47.01 -6.36
N THR A 696 10.24 46.60 -7.44
CA THR A 696 10.15 47.38 -8.68
C THR A 696 9.05 48.39 -8.64
N CYS A 697 8.16 48.31 -7.63
CA CYS A 697 6.93 49.12 -7.53
C CYS A 697 5.95 48.92 -8.72
N LEU A 698 6.09 47.87 -9.49
CA LEU A 698 5.17 47.55 -10.57
C LEU A 698 3.75 47.30 -10.03
N GLY A 699 2.75 47.83 -10.73
CA GLY A 699 1.33 47.62 -10.40
C GLY A 699 0.80 48.37 -9.17
N VAL A 700 1.62 49.13 -8.47
CA VAL A 700 1.16 50.01 -7.35
C VAL A 700 0.36 51.17 -7.89
N THR A 701 -0.97 51.18 -7.72
CA THR A 701 -1.79 52.33 -8.04
C THR A 701 -1.52 53.47 -7.05
N ILE A 702 -1.36 54.67 -7.58
CA ILE A 702 -0.81 55.90 -6.93
C ILE A 702 -1.60 56.39 -5.69
N VAL A 703 -2.53 55.68 -5.12
CA VAL A 703 -3.46 56.16 -4.09
C VAL A 703 -2.97 55.95 -2.64
N VAL A 704 -1.93 55.11 -2.43
CA VAL A 704 -1.37 54.87 -1.08
C VAL A 704 0.15 55.00 -1.13
N ALA A 705 0.71 56.06 -0.55
CA ALA A 705 2.12 56.40 -0.34
C ALA A 705 3.06 56.00 -1.50
N GLN A 706 3.70 56.96 -2.16
CA GLN A 706 4.62 56.76 -3.28
C GLN A 706 5.57 55.56 -3.02
N CYS A 707 5.31 54.46 -3.68
CA CYS A 707 6.29 53.35 -3.70
C CYS A 707 7.57 53.89 -4.37
N THR A 708 8.73 53.67 -3.79
CA THR A 708 10.04 53.99 -4.34
C THR A 708 10.77 52.67 -4.60
N PRO A 709 11.14 52.37 -5.85
CA PRO A 709 11.89 51.14 -6.14
C PRO A 709 13.17 51.08 -5.28
N SER A 710 13.41 49.93 -4.66
CA SER A 710 14.51 49.74 -3.73
C SER A 710 15.05 48.31 -3.76
N THR A 711 16.37 48.16 -3.52
CA THR A 711 17.02 46.86 -3.36
C THR A 711 17.35 46.63 -1.87
N THR A 712 17.00 45.42 -1.38
CA THR A 712 17.16 45.06 0.04
C THR A 712 17.95 43.74 0.13
N LEU A 713 18.81 43.62 1.16
CA LEU A 713 19.54 42.38 1.47
C LEU A 713 18.62 41.36 2.13
N VAL A 714 18.58 40.15 1.62
CA VAL A 714 17.77 39.02 2.11
C VAL A 714 18.58 38.06 2.98
N SER A 715 19.80 37.69 2.53
CA SER A 715 20.71 36.83 3.29
C SER A 715 21.38 37.58 4.45
N THR A 716 20.59 37.81 5.50
CA THR A 716 20.99 38.63 6.67
C THR A 716 20.27 38.20 7.94
N PRO A 717 20.91 38.16 9.11
CA PRO A 717 20.24 37.84 10.35
C PRO A 717 19.33 38.98 10.86
N ASP A 718 19.72 40.22 10.62
CA ASP A 718 19.18 41.43 11.23
C ASP A 718 18.67 42.52 10.24
N GLY A 719 18.81 42.25 8.92
CA GLY A 719 18.46 43.21 7.86
C GLY A 719 19.60 44.10 7.39
N VAL A 720 20.76 44.09 8.07
CA VAL A 720 21.91 44.96 7.81
C VAL A 720 23.22 44.18 7.65
N THR A 721 23.45 43.18 8.53
CA THR A 721 24.69 42.39 8.53
C THR A 721 24.58 41.30 7.44
N PRO A 722 25.51 41.26 6.47
CA PRO A 722 25.48 40.19 5.47
C PRO A 722 25.73 38.82 6.07
N ALA A 723 25.22 37.80 5.40
CA ALA A 723 25.58 36.39 5.64
C ALA A 723 27.09 36.20 5.47
N ASN A 724 27.73 35.51 6.43
CA ASN A 724 29.19 35.30 6.42
C ASN A 724 29.63 34.11 5.55
N GLY A 725 28.73 33.49 4.84
CA GLY A 725 28.94 32.39 3.88
C GLY A 725 28.21 32.61 2.56
N LEU A 726 28.56 31.82 1.55
CA LEU A 726 27.88 31.81 0.26
C LEU A 726 26.37 31.62 0.47
N SER A 727 25.58 32.41 -0.26
CA SER A 727 24.12 32.28 -0.33
C SER A 727 23.69 32.26 -1.79
N GLU A 728 22.84 31.28 -2.16
CA GLU A 728 22.44 31.02 -3.55
C GLU A 728 21.05 30.41 -3.66
N HIS A 729 20.58 30.22 -4.90
CA HIS A 729 19.30 29.62 -5.24
C HIS A 729 18.10 30.26 -4.52
N PRO A 730 17.85 31.57 -4.67
CA PRO A 730 16.66 32.18 -4.08
C PRO A 730 15.39 31.63 -4.73
N SER A 731 14.34 31.49 -3.89
CA SER A 731 12.98 31.16 -4.32
C SER A 731 12.01 32.07 -3.57
N ALA A 732 11.25 32.88 -4.28
CA ALA A 732 10.29 33.81 -3.70
C ALA A 732 8.90 33.17 -3.68
N ASN A 733 8.14 33.35 -2.59
CA ASN A 733 6.74 32.99 -2.57
C ASN A 733 5.88 33.93 -3.43
N ALA A 734 4.60 33.61 -3.64
CA ALA A 734 3.72 34.38 -4.51
C ALA A 734 3.63 35.88 -4.16
N SER A 735 3.68 36.25 -2.89
CA SER A 735 3.62 37.64 -2.46
C SER A 735 4.98 38.37 -2.45
N GLY A 736 6.11 37.65 -2.60
CA GLY A 736 7.45 38.20 -2.42
C GLY A 736 7.84 38.46 -0.96
N GLN A 737 6.96 38.15 0.00
CA GLN A 737 7.21 38.36 1.43
C GLN A 737 8.24 37.37 1.96
N PHE A 738 8.11 36.11 1.57
CA PHE A 738 8.98 35.04 2.02
C PHE A 738 9.94 34.63 0.89
N ILE A 739 11.21 34.56 1.19
CA ILE A 739 12.25 34.17 0.26
C ILE A 739 13.05 33.04 0.90
N ALA A 740 13.02 31.85 0.27
CA ALA A 740 13.86 30.72 0.61
C ALA A 740 15.21 30.84 -0.15
N PHE A 741 16.30 30.37 0.44
CA PHE A 741 17.61 30.33 -0.17
C PHE A 741 18.51 29.29 0.52
N ALA A 742 19.51 28.80 -0.19
CA ALA A 742 20.56 27.96 0.35
C ALA A 742 21.73 28.80 0.85
N SER A 743 22.38 28.43 1.97
CA SER A 743 23.51 29.17 2.49
C SER A 743 24.47 28.33 3.34
N LEU A 744 25.77 28.64 3.20
CA LEU A 744 26.88 28.16 4.05
C LEU A 744 27.09 29.06 5.30
N ALA A 745 26.29 30.10 5.48
CA ALA A 745 26.49 31.08 6.54
C ALA A 745 26.20 30.54 7.93
N SER A 746 27.06 30.85 8.89
CA SER A 746 26.90 30.48 10.29
C SER A 746 26.24 31.53 11.14
N ASN A 747 25.98 32.72 10.59
CA ASN A 747 25.37 33.85 11.33
C ASN A 747 23.87 34.07 11.04
N LEU A 748 23.25 33.23 10.24
CA LEU A 748 21.81 33.36 9.91
C LEU A 748 20.87 32.77 10.98
N GLY A 749 21.40 32.15 12.03
CA GLY A 749 20.63 31.50 13.08
C GLY A 749 20.73 29.99 13.04
N GLY A 750 20.61 29.37 14.22
CA GLY A 750 20.88 27.94 14.41
C GLY A 750 22.38 27.60 14.52
N THR A 751 22.70 26.48 15.12
CA THR A 751 24.06 25.94 15.17
C THR A 751 24.36 25.21 13.87
N VAL A 752 24.77 25.92 12.84
CA VAL A 752 25.17 25.35 11.56
C VAL A 752 26.48 24.60 11.66
N ASN A 753 26.58 23.49 10.99
CA ASN A 753 27.65 22.48 11.07
C ASN A 753 28.67 22.57 9.92
N GLY A 754 28.69 23.68 9.20
CA GLY A 754 29.62 23.91 8.07
C GLY A 754 29.21 23.26 6.75
N VAL A 755 27.97 22.75 6.66
CA VAL A 755 27.33 22.31 5.42
C VAL A 755 26.28 23.34 4.98
N GLU A 756 25.93 23.32 3.73
CA GLU A 756 24.91 24.21 3.18
C GLU A 756 23.53 23.82 3.70
N ASN A 757 22.75 24.84 4.10
CA ASN A 757 21.43 24.68 4.67
C ASN A 757 20.43 25.59 3.97
N VAL A 758 19.16 25.22 4.01
CA VAL A 758 18.05 26.00 3.47
C VAL A 758 17.44 26.88 4.58
N PHE A 759 17.40 28.17 4.28
CA PHE A 759 16.79 29.21 5.14
C PHE A 759 15.61 29.86 4.46
N VAL A 760 14.68 30.39 5.24
CA VAL A 760 13.58 31.25 4.76
C VAL A 760 13.63 32.57 5.51
N ARG A 761 13.61 33.67 4.75
CA ARG A 761 13.53 35.05 5.26
C ARG A 761 12.11 35.57 5.10
N ASN A 762 11.49 36.06 6.20
CA ASN A 762 10.37 36.97 6.14
C ASN A 762 10.91 38.38 5.95
N THR A 763 10.74 38.95 4.76
CA THR A 763 11.21 40.30 4.41
C THR A 763 10.25 41.40 4.85
N CYS A 764 9.00 41.06 5.12
CA CYS A 764 7.88 41.97 5.34
C CYS A 764 7.60 42.91 4.14
N LEU A 765 8.16 42.67 2.98
CA LEU A 765 7.87 43.47 1.80
C LEU A 765 6.42 43.33 1.37
N GLY A 766 5.78 44.42 1.00
CA GLY A 766 4.37 44.45 0.58
C GLY A 766 3.34 44.26 1.70
N VAL A 767 3.73 44.12 2.98
CA VAL A 767 2.81 43.90 4.12
C VAL A 767 2.61 45.21 4.91
N ILE A 768 1.38 45.54 5.29
CA ILE A 768 1.00 46.75 6.09
C ILE A 768 1.07 46.45 7.60
N PRO A 769 1.17 47.46 8.50
CA PRO A 769 1.99 47.50 9.70
C PRO A 769 1.66 46.44 10.74
N SER A 770 2.55 45.53 10.98
CA SER A 770 2.77 44.63 12.14
C SER A 770 3.57 43.39 11.79
N CYS A 771 4.21 43.35 10.61
CA CYS A 771 5.08 42.23 10.22
C CYS A 771 6.43 42.36 10.95
N THR A 772 6.97 41.25 11.43
CA THR A 772 8.31 41.16 12.01
C THR A 772 9.22 40.42 11.03
N THR A 773 10.30 41.10 10.61
CA THR A 773 11.34 40.49 9.79
C THR A 773 12.07 39.39 10.59
N GLY A 774 12.43 38.29 9.94
CA GLY A 774 13.15 37.21 10.59
C GLY A 774 13.68 36.22 9.60
N VAL A 775 14.60 35.37 10.01
CA VAL A 775 15.10 34.25 9.24
C VAL A 775 14.94 32.94 10.04
N VAL A 776 14.49 31.87 9.39
CA VAL A 776 14.34 30.55 10.00
C VAL A 776 15.08 29.51 9.18
N LEU A 777 15.57 28.46 9.84
CA LEU A 777 16.17 27.29 9.21
C LEU A 777 15.06 26.32 8.80
N ALA A 778 14.97 26.00 7.50
CA ALA A 778 13.99 25.06 6.95
C ALA A 778 14.55 23.62 6.88
N SER A 779 15.86 23.44 6.63
CA SER A 779 16.54 22.14 6.65
C SER A 779 16.89 21.68 8.08
N ILE A 780 15.85 21.34 8.85
CA ILE A 780 15.95 21.00 10.28
C ILE A 780 15.39 19.58 10.51
N SER A 781 16.06 18.80 11.39
CA SER A 781 15.66 17.41 11.66
C SER A 781 14.33 17.30 12.40
N SER A 782 13.64 16.17 12.21
CA SER A 782 12.46 15.82 12.97
C SER A 782 12.82 15.30 14.37
N GLY A 783 12.11 15.74 15.43
CA GLY A 783 12.20 15.15 16.77
C GLY A 783 12.47 16.15 17.89
N THR A 784 12.52 15.64 19.14
CA THR A 784 12.85 16.44 20.34
C THR A 784 14.34 16.75 20.34
N GLY A 785 14.71 18.00 20.09
CA GLY A 785 16.09 18.43 19.94
C GLY A 785 16.47 18.65 18.47
N ALA A 786 15.54 19.20 17.69
CA ALA A 786 15.74 19.56 16.30
C ALA A 786 17.14 20.16 16.04
N SER A 787 17.88 19.58 15.12
CA SER A 787 19.23 19.97 14.73
C SER A 787 19.28 20.27 13.22
N PRO A 788 20.20 21.12 12.76
CA PRO A 788 20.42 21.31 11.33
C PRO A 788 20.68 20.00 10.58
N ALA A 789 20.41 20.01 9.27
CA ALA A 789 20.76 18.90 8.40
C ALA A 789 22.24 18.53 8.53
N ASN A 790 22.56 17.25 8.63
CA ASN A 790 23.94 16.76 8.73
C ASN A 790 24.65 16.61 7.36
N GLY A 791 23.93 16.83 6.27
CA GLY A 791 24.40 16.88 4.88
C GLY A 791 23.93 18.14 4.18
N GLY A 792 24.50 18.46 3.00
CA GLY A 792 24.12 19.64 2.22
C GLY A 792 22.64 19.64 1.87
N SER A 793 22.01 20.80 1.98
CA SER A 793 20.61 21.04 1.59
C SER A 793 20.57 22.22 0.62
N LEU A 794 20.01 22.02 -0.57
CA LEU A 794 20.20 22.86 -1.75
C LEU A 794 18.90 23.11 -2.51
N VAL A 795 18.92 24.09 -3.40
CA VAL A 795 17.90 24.37 -4.44
C VAL A 795 16.48 24.37 -3.87
N PRO A 796 16.19 25.30 -2.94
CA PRO A 796 14.87 25.39 -2.35
C PRO A 796 13.82 25.88 -3.36
N SER A 797 12.58 25.35 -3.24
CA SER A 797 11.38 25.88 -3.89
C SER A 797 10.31 26.13 -2.83
N ILE A 798 9.99 27.39 -2.58
CA ILE A 798 8.98 27.78 -1.57
C ILE A 798 7.58 27.75 -2.18
N SER A 799 6.59 27.29 -1.40
CA SER A 799 5.18 27.34 -1.80
C SER A 799 4.68 28.78 -1.97
N GLY A 800 3.67 28.98 -2.81
CA GLY A 800 3.12 30.32 -3.05
C GLY A 800 2.58 30.98 -1.79
N ASP A 801 2.07 30.21 -0.82
CA ASP A 801 1.62 30.69 0.49
C ASP A 801 2.77 30.97 1.48
N GLY A 802 3.99 30.53 1.18
CA GLY A 802 5.20 30.70 1.99
C GLY A 802 5.32 29.77 3.20
N HIS A 803 4.41 28.80 3.35
CA HIS A 803 4.40 27.91 4.53
C HIS A 803 5.23 26.64 4.37
N THR A 804 5.60 26.28 3.15
CA THR A 804 6.42 25.09 2.90
C THR A 804 7.56 25.36 1.93
N VAL A 805 8.63 24.60 2.07
CA VAL A 805 9.79 24.66 1.19
C VAL A 805 10.20 23.24 0.82
N SER A 806 10.18 22.89 -0.47
CA SER A 806 10.83 21.67 -0.93
C SER A 806 12.30 21.95 -1.26
N PHE A 807 13.16 20.99 -0.99
CA PHE A 807 14.60 21.13 -1.24
C PHE A 807 15.28 19.75 -1.42
N LEU A 808 16.44 19.76 -2.07
CA LEU A 808 17.34 18.61 -2.14
C LEU A 808 18.15 18.50 -0.87
N SER A 809 18.41 17.27 -0.38
CA SER A 809 19.38 17.09 0.70
C SER A 809 20.05 15.72 0.69
N THR A 810 21.35 15.71 1.04
CA THR A 810 22.11 14.49 1.35
C THR A 810 22.12 14.15 2.85
N ALA A 811 21.31 14.84 3.64
CA ALA A 811 21.26 14.68 5.08
C ALA A 811 20.45 13.45 5.49
N SER A 812 21.04 12.57 6.29
CA SER A 812 20.42 11.36 6.83
C SER A 812 19.66 11.58 8.15
N ASN A 813 19.63 12.79 8.70
CA ASN A 813 19.01 13.10 9.99
C ASN A 813 17.69 13.87 9.87
N LEU A 814 17.26 14.26 8.69
CA LEU A 814 16.04 15.06 8.51
C LEU A 814 14.78 14.28 8.90
N VAL A 815 14.68 13.03 8.46
CA VAL A 815 13.60 12.12 8.85
C VAL A 815 14.18 10.76 9.28
N ALA A 816 13.55 10.12 10.25
CA ALA A 816 14.03 8.84 10.81
C ALA A 816 14.02 7.67 9.80
N ARG A 817 13.32 7.81 8.68
CA ARG A 817 13.16 6.78 7.64
C ARG A 817 14.07 6.97 6.45
N ASP A 818 14.85 8.02 6.42
CA ASP A 818 15.89 8.17 5.42
C ASP A 818 17.03 7.19 5.74
N THR A 819 17.10 6.13 4.98
CA THR A 819 18.04 5.00 5.21
C THR A 819 18.82 4.61 3.97
N ASN A 820 18.57 5.27 2.82
CA ASN A 820 19.22 4.93 1.55
C ASN A 820 20.62 5.53 1.40
N GLY A 821 20.95 6.61 2.17
CA GLY A 821 22.23 7.32 2.10
C GLY A 821 22.47 8.06 0.78
N LEU A 822 21.41 8.37 0.07
CA LEU A 822 21.42 9.09 -1.21
C LEU A 822 20.94 10.53 -1.01
N GLU A 823 20.95 11.30 -2.08
CA GLU A 823 20.30 12.60 -2.14
C GLU A 823 18.81 12.39 -2.37
N ASP A 824 17.98 12.99 -1.52
CA ASP A 824 16.53 12.85 -1.51
C ASP A 824 15.84 14.23 -1.54
N ILE A 825 14.52 14.24 -1.85
CA ILE A 825 13.67 15.44 -1.80
C ILE A 825 12.95 15.51 -0.46
N PHE A 826 13.08 16.63 0.21
CA PHE A 826 12.38 16.92 1.44
C PHE A 826 11.41 18.10 1.28
N LEU A 827 10.33 18.08 2.04
CA LEU A 827 9.40 19.19 2.20
C LEU A 827 9.46 19.63 3.67
N GLY A 828 10.03 20.80 3.92
CA GLY A 828 10.05 21.43 5.23
C GLY A 828 8.89 22.41 5.38
N THR A 829 8.48 22.72 6.62
CA THR A 829 7.48 23.75 6.92
C THR A 829 8.13 24.94 7.60
N THR A 830 7.66 26.15 7.28
CA THR A 830 8.12 27.37 7.92
C THR A 830 7.29 27.68 9.17
N THR A 831 7.89 28.30 10.16
CA THR A 831 7.26 28.63 11.45
C THR A 831 6.88 30.10 11.57
N PHE A 832 6.72 30.83 10.44
CA PHE A 832 6.31 32.20 10.43
C PHE A 832 4.81 32.41 10.64
#